data_b2d0e22e8a89c83db42fce70a50ac6b6
#
_entry.id   b2d0e22e8a89c83db42fce70a50ac6b6
#
_cell.length_a   1.000
_cell.length_b   1.000
_cell.length_c   1.000
_cell.angle_alpha   90.00
_cell.angle_beta   90.00
_cell.angle_gamma   90.00
#
_symmetry.space_group_name_H-M   'P 1'
#
loop_
_entity.id
_entity.type
_entity.pdbx_description
1 polymer ?
#
loop_
_entity_poly.entity_id
_entity_poly.type
_entity_poly.pdbx_seq_one_letter_code
_entity_poly.pdbx_strand_id
1 'polypeptide(L)'
;MKSGLKSIFGLQLLAAAVVLAACSGLPQSSTSTGGTGTGTGTGFTIGGTVTGLTGTGLVLKDNGSDNLTITKSGTFVFPTSVAANGAYAVTVATQPTNPPQSCSVTGGSGTATANVTAVSVACVVAATNATVGVTVSGLNGTNLVLQDNGGDSMTVSANGSYTFKTPVNGAYAVTVLTEPTSPSQLCTVTGGSGIATANVTGIPIACVNSYTIGGNVNGLVGTGLVLQDNNADNLAIATNGAFAFKNQLPTGAAYSVTVLTNPTSVPQTCKVAQGTGSGTATAPIATVTINCQAVTYTIEGQVVGLAGRTPTPPSQINLPLNDSSFQIQNNLGNTLIVPTNGPFIFATQEALNDQYQVSVFHAASSQTYGCTLWGYKGVVTANVTNIVVDCGHDDWTWIDGSKTAGTVSAPQYGAFPVTPPTTTPNPLTNTPGARYGAAGWTDQFGNLFLFGGDAFELSSSTDVSQDAPNNDMWVCVTFADGCQWQLVGGYGPNGGAIQANAQTEDQFGVYTGPNPIPGARLGAATWTDASGNFFLFGGSDGAHFLNDFWEYNTGAFNGSNYTATTGTWTVVSGTGATDQSGNYSSGTLVPGARTNAVTWTDASGNFWLFGGFGYDSVGGFGDLNDLWKYSGGNWVWISGGNTNKVSQVGIYGTQGTAAPGNMPGSRHSAVGWADANGNLWLFGGEGEDETGTAHGILNDLWMYSITNNQWTYVAGSTAANQTGVYPTQPVVGSVATTAAAGSCGLAVGDTTLGNDIVSCSPISLTGAAPGSRWGASGWIDTNGSLWLFGGWGLDSTGTNGNGALDDLWVYTPNATPGQLGTWAWIKGSNTGAQSGSYGDELFPWKTHNTDTPGGRSNATSWTDSSHRFWLFGGEGNDATTTTGSGYLNDMWRYVPYQ
;
A
#
# COMPACT_ATOMS: atom_id res chain seq x y z
N MET A 1 15.59 6.71 -49.21
CA MET A 1 16.02 5.44 -49.80
C MET A 1 15.54 4.35 -48.86
N LYS A 2 14.46 3.72 -49.20
CA LYS A 2 14.28 2.28 -49.57
C LYS A 2 14.84 1.39 -48.45
N SER A 3 14.20 0.49 -47.83
CA SER A 3 13.01 -0.39 -48.04
C SER A 3 13.12 -1.42 -46.92
N GLY A 4 12.21 -2.05 -46.37
CA GLY A 4 10.96 -2.66 -46.71
C GLY A 4 10.68 -3.81 -45.78
N LEU A 5 9.48 -3.90 -45.33
CA LEU A 5 8.51 -5.00 -45.49
C LEU A 5 8.86 -6.40 -44.91
N LYS A 6 8.07 -6.93 -44.02
CA LYS A 6 6.78 -7.64 -44.02
C LYS A 6 6.59 -8.33 -42.66
N SER A 7 5.55 -8.12 -41.95
CA SER A 7 4.24 -8.81 -41.94
C SER A 7 4.29 -10.34 -41.80
N ILE A 8 3.69 -10.86 -40.71
CA ILE A 8 2.71 -11.97 -40.76
C ILE A 8 1.92 -12.05 -39.45
N PHE A 9 0.62 -12.18 -39.58
CA PHE A 9 -0.47 -12.40 -38.66
C PHE A 9 -0.30 -13.64 -37.74
N GLY A 10 -0.85 -13.56 -36.56
CA GLY A 10 -1.11 -14.71 -35.69
C GLY A 10 -2.16 -14.34 -34.63
N LEU A 11 -3.42 -14.45 -35.02
CA LEU A 11 -4.61 -14.37 -34.21
C LEU A 11 -4.68 -15.59 -33.27
N GLN A 12 -4.67 -15.40 -31.93
CA GLN A 12 -5.15 -16.47 -31.05
C GLN A 12 -6.14 -15.89 -30.01
N LEU A 13 -7.36 -16.42 -30.10
CA LEU A 13 -8.43 -16.32 -29.14
C LEU A 13 -7.95 -16.83 -27.77
N LEU A 14 -8.13 -16.06 -26.74
CA LEU A 14 -8.08 -16.56 -25.35
C LEU A 14 -9.50 -16.59 -24.78
N ALA A 15 -10.02 -17.79 -24.60
CA ALA A 15 -11.21 -18.06 -23.83
C ALA A 15 -10.85 -18.04 -22.34
N ALA A 16 -11.54 -17.22 -21.55
CA ALA A 16 -11.42 -17.20 -20.11
C ALA A 16 -12.18 -18.40 -19.52
N ALA A 17 -11.47 -19.30 -18.85
CA ALA A 17 -12.05 -20.34 -18.02
C ALA A 17 -11.97 -19.91 -16.54
N VAL A 18 -13.12 -19.90 -15.92
CA VAL A 18 -13.29 -19.73 -14.46
C VAL A 18 -12.74 -20.97 -13.75
N VAL A 19 -11.78 -20.80 -12.85
CA VAL A 19 -11.24 -21.85 -12.00
C VAL A 19 -11.98 -21.84 -10.68
N LEU A 20 -12.77 -22.89 -10.42
CA LEU A 20 -13.17 -23.28 -9.08
C LEU A 20 -12.06 -24.15 -8.48
N ALA A 21 -11.58 -23.76 -7.32
CA ALA A 21 -10.63 -24.55 -6.56
C ALA A 21 -11.32 -25.77 -5.93
N ALA A 22 -10.81 -26.95 -6.21
CA ALA A 22 -10.97 -28.12 -5.36
C ALA A 22 -9.67 -28.93 -5.36
N CYS A 23 -9.15 -29.16 -4.16
CA CYS A 23 -8.04 -30.05 -3.88
C CYS A 23 -8.35 -31.49 -4.32
N SER A 24 -7.42 -32.12 -5.04
CA SER A 24 -7.19 -33.55 -4.90
C SER A 24 -5.96 -33.98 -5.68
N GLY A 25 -5.24 -34.90 -5.13
CA GLY A 25 -3.90 -35.34 -5.44
C GLY A 25 -3.76 -36.11 -6.75
N LEU A 26 -2.52 -36.16 -7.17
CA LEU A 26 -1.94 -36.84 -8.32
C LEU A 26 -2.14 -38.38 -8.27
N PRO A 27 -2.31 -39.04 -9.41
CA PRO A 27 -2.18 -40.49 -9.48
C PRO A 27 -0.73 -40.86 -9.83
N GLN A 28 -0.12 -41.62 -8.97
CA GLN A 28 1.08 -42.41 -9.32
C GLN A 28 0.69 -43.73 -9.97
N SER A 29 1.31 -44.00 -11.12
CA SER A 29 1.38 -45.30 -11.71
C SER A 29 2.15 -46.27 -10.80
N SER A 30 1.54 -47.39 -10.41
CA SER A 30 2.27 -48.51 -9.83
C SER A 30 1.86 -49.83 -10.48
N THR A 31 2.82 -50.51 -10.99
CA THR A 31 2.82 -51.90 -11.41
C THR A 31 2.46 -52.87 -10.27
N SER A 32 1.69 -53.86 -10.65
CA SER A 32 1.21 -54.92 -9.76
C SER A 32 2.32 -55.76 -9.16
N THR A 33 2.23 -55.98 -7.86
CA THR A 33 2.59 -57.25 -7.21
C THR A 33 1.64 -57.56 -6.10
N GLY A 34 1.15 -58.77 -6.05
CA GLY A 34 0.08 -59.27 -5.19
C GLY A 34 0.44 -59.22 -3.69
N GLY A 35 -0.57 -58.90 -2.95
CA GLY A 35 -0.54 -59.01 -1.46
C GLY A 35 -1.94 -59.04 -0.96
N THR A 36 -2.37 -60.18 -0.44
CA THR A 36 -3.62 -60.43 0.27
C THR A 36 -3.74 -59.53 1.48
N GLY A 37 -4.71 -58.62 1.43
CA GLY A 37 -5.06 -57.78 2.60
C GLY A 37 -6.59 -57.58 2.61
N THR A 38 -7.27 -58.29 3.49
CA THR A 38 -8.70 -58.19 3.81
C THR A 38 -8.99 -56.80 4.42
N GLY A 39 -9.57 -55.89 3.60
CA GLY A 39 -10.17 -54.65 4.08
C GLY A 39 -11.66 -54.66 3.74
N THR A 40 -12.51 -54.94 4.72
CA THR A 40 -13.96 -54.92 4.64
C THR A 40 -14.49 -53.48 4.56
N GLY A 41 -14.54 -52.93 3.36
CA GLY A 41 -15.38 -51.76 3.07
C GLY A 41 -16.79 -52.25 2.72
N THR A 42 -17.76 -52.18 3.64
CA THR A 42 -19.17 -52.58 3.43
C THR A 42 -19.87 -51.55 2.53
N GLY A 43 -19.73 -51.69 1.25
CA GLY A 43 -20.66 -51.05 0.28
C GLY A 43 -21.88 -51.96 0.09
N PHE A 44 -23.02 -51.33 -0.16
CA PHE A 44 -24.27 -52.02 -0.48
C PHE A 44 -24.47 -52.10 -1.99
N THR A 45 -24.91 -53.26 -2.49
CA THR A 45 -25.25 -53.43 -3.90
C THR A 45 -26.61 -52.79 -4.20
N ILE A 46 -26.71 -52.20 -5.41
CA ILE A 46 -27.97 -51.66 -5.94
C ILE A 46 -28.48 -52.62 -7.04
N GLY A 47 -29.69 -53.04 -6.91
CA GLY A 47 -30.29 -53.98 -7.83
C GLY A 47 -31.83 -54.01 -7.75
N GLY A 48 -32.41 -54.88 -8.57
CA GLY A 48 -33.85 -54.93 -8.64
C GLY A 48 -34.34 -55.99 -9.66
N THR A 49 -35.53 -55.76 -10.20
CA THR A 49 -36.12 -56.67 -11.19
C THR A 49 -36.61 -55.90 -12.42
N VAL A 50 -36.29 -56.41 -13.60
CA VAL A 50 -36.86 -55.96 -14.89
C VAL A 50 -37.96 -56.93 -15.32
N THR A 51 -39.11 -56.37 -15.66
CA THR A 51 -40.28 -57.12 -16.15
C THR A 51 -40.71 -56.62 -17.53
N GLY A 52 -41.29 -57.50 -18.34
CA GLY A 52 -41.86 -57.15 -19.65
C GLY A 52 -40.85 -56.80 -20.75
N LEU A 53 -39.55 -56.95 -20.52
CA LEU A 53 -38.53 -56.70 -21.54
C LEU A 53 -38.54 -57.80 -22.63
N THR A 54 -38.86 -57.39 -23.84
CA THR A 54 -38.81 -58.19 -25.06
C THR A 54 -37.88 -57.58 -26.12
N GLY A 55 -37.60 -56.30 -26.00
CA GLY A 55 -36.70 -55.54 -26.87
C GLY A 55 -35.26 -55.67 -26.46
N THR A 56 -34.34 -55.26 -27.37
CA THR A 56 -32.90 -55.24 -27.13
C THR A 56 -32.40 -53.82 -26.90
N GLY A 57 -31.28 -53.68 -26.17
CA GLY A 57 -30.61 -52.40 -25.99
C GLY A 57 -31.03 -51.59 -24.77
N LEU A 58 -31.73 -52.17 -23.79
CA LEU A 58 -32.02 -51.52 -22.53
C LEU A 58 -30.72 -51.30 -21.76
N VAL A 59 -30.44 -50.05 -21.40
CA VAL A 59 -29.35 -49.70 -20.47
C VAL A 59 -29.93 -48.94 -19.27
N LEU A 60 -29.68 -49.49 -18.10
CA LEU A 60 -29.92 -48.80 -16.82
C LEU A 60 -28.65 -48.06 -16.38
N LYS A 61 -28.80 -47.01 -15.62
CA LYS A 61 -27.71 -46.20 -15.12
C LYS A 61 -27.97 -45.81 -13.65
N ASP A 62 -26.99 -46.07 -12.77
CA ASP A 62 -27.03 -45.59 -11.40
C ASP A 62 -26.09 -44.36 -11.22
N ASN A 63 -26.52 -43.36 -10.45
CA ASN A 63 -25.79 -42.14 -10.13
C ASN A 63 -25.12 -41.47 -11.32
N GLY A 64 -25.74 -41.54 -12.49
CA GLY A 64 -25.30 -40.82 -13.67
C GLY A 64 -24.03 -41.40 -14.37
N SER A 65 -23.39 -42.45 -13.83
CA SER A 65 -22.11 -42.96 -14.36
C SER A 65 -22.01 -44.47 -14.41
N ASP A 66 -22.64 -45.24 -13.55
CA ASP A 66 -22.61 -46.70 -13.59
C ASP A 66 -23.68 -47.27 -14.53
N ASN A 67 -23.27 -47.78 -15.69
CA ASN A 67 -24.17 -48.30 -16.73
C ASN A 67 -24.25 -49.79 -16.66
N LEU A 68 -25.48 -50.29 -16.70
CA LEU A 68 -25.78 -51.73 -16.75
C LEU A 68 -26.65 -52.08 -17.98
N THR A 69 -26.14 -52.88 -18.92
CA THR A 69 -26.93 -53.38 -20.02
C THR A 69 -27.78 -54.56 -19.61
N ILE A 70 -29.09 -54.48 -19.86
CA ILE A 70 -30.07 -55.52 -19.54
C ILE A 70 -30.46 -56.20 -20.89
N THR A 71 -30.29 -57.50 -20.90
CA THR A 71 -30.57 -58.30 -22.15
C THR A 71 -31.88 -59.09 -22.06
N LYS A 72 -32.47 -59.26 -20.88
CA LYS A 72 -33.74 -60.00 -20.68
C LYS A 72 -34.39 -59.59 -19.36
N SER A 73 -35.68 -59.85 -19.25
CA SER A 73 -36.40 -59.71 -17.98
C SER A 73 -35.80 -60.61 -16.89
N GLY A 74 -35.75 -60.13 -15.64
CA GLY A 74 -35.18 -60.83 -14.52
C GLY A 74 -34.55 -59.89 -13.53
N THR A 75 -33.85 -60.42 -12.54
CA THR A 75 -33.12 -59.61 -11.55
C THR A 75 -31.88 -59.03 -12.16
N PHE A 76 -31.50 -57.85 -11.66
CA PHE A 76 -30.25 -57.18 -11.99
C PHE A 76 -29.57 -56.65 -10.78
N VAL A 77 -28.25 -56.44 -10.86
CA VAL A 77 -27.42 -55.78 -9.83
C VAL A 77 -26.35 -54.97 -10.57
N PHE A 78 -26.15 -53.75 -10.18
CA PHE A 78 -25.08 -52.90 -10.71
C PHE A 78 -23.72 -53.42 -10.27
N PRO A 79 -22.70 -53.31 -11.10
CA PRO A 79 -21.35 -53.80 -10.83
C PRO A 79 -20.65 -52.98 -9.69
N THR A 80 -21.01 -51.72 -9.51
CA THR A 80 -20.42 -50.83 -8.51
C THR A 80 -21.32 -50.76 -7.28
N SER A 81 -20.79 -51.01 -6.08
CA SER A 81 -21.51 -50.87 -4.80
C SER A 81 -21.51 -49.41 -4.35
N VAL A 82 -22.54 -48.98 -3.67
CA VAL A 82 -22.67 -47.68 -3.06
C VAL A 82 -22.28 -47.76 -1.59
N ALA A 83 -21.53 -46.78 -1.09
CA ALA A 83 -21.10 -46.73 0.31
C ALA A 83 -22.32 -46.76 1.27
N ALA A 84 -22.14 -47.28 2.48
CA ALA A 84 -23.21 -47.30 3.50
C ALA A 84 -23.71 -45.86 3.74
N ASN A 85 -25.05 -45.71 3.70
CA ASN A 85 -25.76 -44.42 3.73
C ASN A 85 -25.50 -43.51 2.50
N GLY A 86 -24.90 -44.02 1.42
CA GLY A 86 -24.77 -43.31 0.15
C GLY A 86 -26.08 -43.29 -0.63
N ALA A 87 -26.28 -42.23 -1.42
CA ALA A 87 -27.46 -42.11 -2.27
C ALA A 87 -27.33 -42.99 -3.51
N TYR A 88 -28.43 -43.56 -4.00
CA TYR A 88 -28.50 -44.19 -5.32
C TYR A 88 -29.62 -43.55 -6.15
N ALA A 89 -29.43 -43.55 -7.48
CA ALA A 89 -30.39 -42.97 -8.43
C ALA A 89 -30.39 -43.77 -9.75
N VAL A 90 -31.13 -44.84 -9.80
CA VAL A 90 -31.31 -45.73 -10.95
C VAL A 90 -32.27 -45.09 -11.97
N THR A 91 -31.83 -44.92 -13.18
CA THR A 91 -32.61 -44.40 -14.30
C THR A 91 -32.45 -45.28 -15.55
N VAL A 92 -33.36 -45.15 -16.52
CA VAL A 92 -33.17 -45.72 -17.85
C VAL A 92 -32.31 -44.77 -18.69
N ALA A 93 -31.09 -45.18 -19.03
CA ALA A 93 -30.19 -44.42 -19.90
C ALA A 93 -30.51 -44.63 -21.40
N THR A 94 -30.92 -45.85 -21.80
CA THR A 94 -31.34 -46.16 -23.15
C THR A 94 -32.53 -47.11 -23.13
N GLN A 95 -33.57 -46.73 -23.87
CA GLN A 95 -34.75 -47.56 -24.04
C GLN A 95 -34.51 -48.70 -25.05
N PRO A 96 -35.16 -49.84 -24.96
CA PRO A 96 -35.09 -50.91 -25.96
C PRO A 96 -35.62 -50.44 -27.31
N THR A 97 -34.94 -50.86 -28.40
CA THR A 97 -35.28 -50.40 -29.76
C THR A 97 -35.83 -51.46 -30.69
N ASN A 98 -35.65 -52.76 -30.42
CA ASN A 98 -36.15 -53.85 -31.29
C ASN A 98 -36.69 -55.01 -30.48
N PRO A 99 -38.04 -55.19 -30.34
CA PRO A 99 -39.04 -54.17 -30.66
C PRO A 99 -38.93 -52.95 -29.70
N PRO A 100 -39.38 -51.77 -30.12
CA PRO A 100 -39.38 -50.58 -29.28
C PRO A 100 -40.26 -50.80 -28.02
N GLN A 101 -39.69 -50.51 -26.87
CA GLN A 101 -40.40 -50.57 -25.58
C GLN A 101 -40.15 -49.32 -24.72
N SER A 102 -41.08 -49.00 -23.87
CA SER A 102 -40.90 -48.02 -22.80
C SER A 102 -40.68 -48.75 -21.47
N CYS A 103 -39.54 -48.52 -20.88
CA CYS A 103 -39.25 -49.04 -19.55
C CYS A 103 -39.24 -47.89 -18.56
N SER A 104 -40.01 -48.06 -17.46
CA SER A 104 -40.06 -47.08 -16.36
C SER A 104 -39.46 -47.67 -15.10
N VAL A 105 -38.81 -46.85 -14.29
CA VAL A 105 -38.19 -47.26 -13.01
C VAL A 105 -39.08 -46.77 -11.85
N THR A 106 -39.36 -47.67 -10.94
CA THR A 106 -40.07 -47.37 -9.65
C THR A 106 -39.15 -47.78 -8.52
N GLY A 107 -39.08 -46.98 -7.48
CA GLY A 107 -38.14 -47.21 -6.37
C GLY A 107 -36.66 -47.05 -6.75
N GLY A 108 -36.40 -46.34 -7.87
CA GLY A 108 -35.04 -46.14 -8.39
C GLY A 108 -34.15 -45.24 -7.60
N SER A 109 -34.59 -44.46 -6.66
CA SER A 109 -33.77 -43.56 -5.85
C SER A 109 -33.99 -43.74 -4.35
N GLY A 110 -32.92 -43.48 -3.58
CA GLY A 110 -32.95 -43.58 -2.11
C GLY A 110 -31.54 -43.53 -1.50
N THR A 111 -31.49 -43.88 -0.22
CA THR A 111 -30.22 -44.02 0.54
C THR A 111 -30.00 -45.51 0.84
N ALA A 112 -28.81 -46.03 0.51
CA ALA A 112 -28.49 -47.45 0.73
C ALA A 112 -28.06 -47.69 2.20
N THR A 113 -29.03 -48.18 3.01
CA THR A 113 -28.77 -48.61 4.38
C THR A 113 -28.55 -50.14 4.50
N ALA A 114 -28.83 -50.88 3.43
CA ALA A 114 -28.61 -52.29 3.19
C ALA A 114 -28.53 -52.53 1.68
N ASN A 115 -28.30 -53.77 1.24
CA ASN A 115 -28.38 -54.12 -0.18
C ASN A 115 -29.80 -53.79 -0.73
N VAL A 116 -29.85 -52.98 -1.75
CA VAL A 116 -31.09 -52.54 -2.38
C VAL A 116 -31.45 -53.57 -3.47
N THR A 117 -32.62 -54.21 -3.31
CA THR A 117 -33.15 -55.20 -4.25
C THR A 117 -34.52 -54.81 -4.76
N ALA A 118 -35.06 -53.67 -4.30
CA ALA A 118 -36.45 -53.29 -4.53
C ALA A 118 -36.66 -52.40 -5.78
N VAL A 119 -35.62 -52.09 -6.56
CA VAL A 119 -35.78 -51.32 -7.78
C VAL A 119 -36.57 -52.12 -8.79
N SER A 120 -37.72 -51.60 -9.23
CA SER A 120 -38.58 -52.25 -10.23
C SER A 120 -38.49 -51.50 -11.58
N VAL A 121 -38.22 -52.25 -12.62
CA VAL A 121 -38.20 -51.72 -14.01
C VAL A 121 -39.25 -52.46 -14.81
N ALA A 122 -40.32 -51.78 -15.22
CA ALA A 122 -41.40 -52.34 -16.02
C ALA A 122 -41.28 -51.83 -17.48
N CYS A 123 -41.20 -52.74 -18.40
CA CYS A 123 -41.15 -52.47 -19.84
C CYS A 123 -42.47 -52.83 -20.52
N VAL A 124 -42.99 -51.89 -21.29
CA VAL A 124 -44.20 -52.11 -22.11
C VAL A 124 -43.85 -51.89 -23.61
N VAL A 125 -44.49 -52.63 -24.51
CA VAL A 125 -44.26 -52.53 -25.94
C VAL A 125 -44.83 -51.20 -26.44
N ALA A 126 -44.00 -50.45 -27.22
CA ALA A 126 -44.44 -49.23 -27.86
C ALA A 126 -45.46 -49.54 -28.93
N ALA A 127 -46.47 -48.74 -29.09
CA ALA A 127 -47.46 -48.88 -30.17
C ALA A 127 -46.84 -48.53 -31.51
N THR A 128 -47.23 -49.21 -32.55
CA THR A 128 -46.95 -48.85 -33.93
C THR A 128 -48.12 -48.08 -34.53
N ASN A 129 -47.85 -47.03 -35.30
CA ASN A 129 -48.84 -46.15 -35.92
C ASN A 129 -49.81 -45.49 -34.91
N ALA A 130 -49.32 -45.17 -33.72
CA ALA A 130 -50.13 -44.45 -32.72
C ALA A 130 -50.34 -43.00 -33.14
N THR A 131 -51.53 -42.49 -33.04
CA THR A 131 -51.83 -41.06 -33.27
C THR A 131 -51.50 -40.27 -32.03
N VAL A 132 -50.98 -39.04 -32.24
CA VAL A 132 -50.69 -38.09 -31.17
C VAL A 132 -51.70 -36.94 -31.24
N GLY A 133 -52.50 -36.80 -30.22
CA GLY A 133 -53.56 -35.78 -30.08
C GLY A 133 -53.33 -34.80 -28.94
N VAL A 134 -53.67 -33.58 -29.20
CA VAL A 134 -53.49 -32.45 -28.26
C VAL A 134 -54.85 -31.80 -27.98
N THR A 135 -55.00 -31.14 -26.83
CA THR A 135 -56.18 -30.32 -26.53
C THR A 135 -55.71 -28.92 -26.18
N VAL A 136 -56.04 -27.94 -27.02
CA VAL A 136 -55.65 -26.54 -26.87
C VAL A 136 -56.75 -25.79 -26.17
N SER A 137 -56.34 -24.99 -25.16
CA SER A 137 -57.22 -24.14 -24.35
C SER A 137 -56.61 -22.77 -24.14
N GLY A 138 -57.44 -21.75 -23.98
CA GLY A 138 -56.99 -20.36 -23.69
C GLY A 138 -56.37 -19.66 -24.92
N LEU A 139 -56.38 -20.25 -26.10
CA LEU A 139 -55.90 -19.62 -27.32
C LEU A 139 -56.87 -18.53 -27.77
N ASN A 140 -56.36 -17.30 -27.84
CA ASN A 140 -57.04 -16.10 -28.35
C ASN A 140 -56.21 -15.45 -29.47
N GLY A 141 -54.94 -15.79 -29.58
CA GLY A 141 -54.03 -15.30 -30.61
C GLY A 141 -54.06 -16.11 -31.88
N THR A 142 -53.38 -15.65 -32.89
CA THR A 142 -53.25 -16.28 -34.19
C THR A 142 -51.84 -16.87 -34.38
N ASN A 143 -51.69 -17.79 -35.34
CA ASN A 143 -50.39 -18.36 -35.75
C ASN A 143 -49.74 -19.33 -34.73
N LEU A 144 -50.49 -19.96 -33.83
CA LEU A 144 -49.97 -21.07 -33.05
C LEU A 144 -49.55 -22.21 -33.98
N VAL A 145 -48.29 -22.64 -33.88
CA VAL A 145 -47.81 -23.83 -34.57
C VAL A 145 -47.27 -24.80 -33.50
N LEU A 146 -47.84 -25.99 -33.48
CA LEU A 146 -47.34 -27.11 -32.70
C LEU A 146 -46.51 -28.04 -33.55
N GLN A 147 -45.56 -28.72 -32.96
CA GLN A 147 -44.71 -29.68 -33.66
C GLN A 147 -44.51 -30.94 -32.84
N ASP A 148 -44.62 -32.08 -33.49
CA ASP A 148 -44.21 -33.37 -32.92
C ASP A 148 -42.93 -33.90 -33.53
N ASN A 149 -42.04 -34.39 -32.67
CA ASN A 149 -40.76 -34.99 -33.02
C ASN A 149 -39.90 -34.13 -33.98
N GLY A 150 -40.01 -32.80 -33.95
CA GLY A 150 -39.25 -31.87 -34.75
C GLY A 150 -39.55 -31.91 -36.26
N GLY A 151 -40.51 -32.71 -36.73
CA GLY A 151 -40.79 -32.89 -38.15
C GLY A 151 -42.27 -32.68 -38.56
N ASP A 152 -43.24 -33.14 -37.80
CA ASP A 152 -44.66 -32.99 -38.08
C ASP A 152 -45.21 -31.71 -37.41
N SER A 153 -45.58 -30.72 -38.25
CA SER A 153 -46.03 -29.39 -37.76
C SER A 153 -47.53 -29.19 -38.05
N MET A 154 -48.26 -28.56 -37.12
CA MET A 154 -49.67 -28.32 -37.20
C MET A 154 -49.98 -26.88 -36.80
N THR A 155 -50.64 -26.13 -37.67
CA THR A 155 -51.16 -24.81 -37.33
C THR A 155 -52.53 -24.96 -36.60
N VAL A 156 -52.64 -24.30 -35.48
CA VAL A 156 -53.87 -24.30 -34.65
C VAL A 156 -54.44 -22.89 -34.64
N SER A 157 -55.73 -22.80 -35.00
CA SER A 157 -56.44 -21.51 -35.16
C SER A 157 -57.51 -21.26 -34.11
N ALA A 158 -57.86 -22.22 -33.29
CA ALA A 158 -58.90 -22.14 -32.24
C ALA A 158 -58.63 -23.12 -31.10
N ASN A 159 -59.33 -22.92 -30.02
CA ASN A 159 -59.41 -23.89 -28.90
C ASN A 159 -60.06 -25.18 -29.34
N GLY A 160 -59.62 -26.32 -28.90
CA GLY A 160 -60.18 -27.61 -29.27
C GLY A 160 -59.15 -28.73 -29.29
N SER A 161 -59.59 -29.93 -29.78
CA SER A 161 -58.73 -31.09 -29.87
C SER A 161 -58.24 -31.24 -31.33
N TYR A 162 -56.95 -31.52 -31.48
CA TYR A 162 -56.23 -31.67 -32.75
C TYR A 162 -55.40 -32.95 -32.71
N THR A 163 -55.13 -33.51 -33.88
CA THR A 163 -54.29 -34.71 -33.98
C THR A 163 -53.24 -34.49 -35.04
N PHE A 164 -52.00 -34.81 -34.75
CA PHE A 164 -50.89 -34.74 -35.69
C PHE A 164 -51.09 -35.70 -36.87
N LYS A 165 -50.69 -35.31 -38.07
CA LYS A 165 -50.96 -36.04 -39.29
C LYS A 165 -50.16 -37.36 -39.38
N THR A 166 -48.93 -37.31 -38.86
CA THR A 166 -48.00 -38.43 -38.91
C THR A 166 -48.10 -39.28 -37.65
N PRO A 167 -48.56 -40.55 -37.75
CA PRO A 167 -48.54 -41.44 -36.60
C PRO A 167 -47.11 -41.75 -36.15
N VAL A 168 -46.94 -41.97 -34.84
CA VAL A 168 -45.64 -42.30 -34.25
C VAL A 168 -45.47 -43.79 -34.03
N ASN A 169 -44.24 -44.29 -34.14
CA ASN A 169 -43.85 -45.66 -33.78
C ASN A 169 -43.03 -45.56 -32.45
N GLY A 170 -43.72 -45.39 -31.36
CA GLY A 170 -43.09 -45.26 -30.03
C GLY A 170 -42.98 -43.84 -29.53
N ALA A 171 -41.85 -43.17 -29.71
CA ALA A 171 -41.61 -41.89 -29.09
C ALA A 171 -42.43 -40.73 -29.72
N TYR A 172 -42.95 -39.82 -28.88
CA TYR A 172 -43.51 -38.56 -29.31
C TYR A 172 -42.93 -37.43 -28.47
N ALA A 173 -42.84 -36.23 -29.04
CA ALA A 173 -42.30 -35.02 -28.40
C ALA A 173 -43.02 -33.76 -28.95
N VAL A 174 -44.16 -33.44 -28.37
CA VAL A 174 -44.94 -32.28 -28.78
C VAL A 174 -44.38 -31.03 -28.12
N THR A 175 -44.05 -30.02 -28.95
CA THR A 175 -43.52 -28.73 -28.57
C THR A 175 -44.34 -27.61 -29.24
N VAL A 176 -44.23 -26.41 -28.72
CA VAL A 176 -44.69 -25.20 -29.43
C VAL A 176 -43.54 -24.75 -30.34
N LEU A 177 -43.78 -24.76 -31.65
CA LEU A 177 -42.83 -24.29 -32.67
C LEU A 177 -42.94 -22.76 -32.84
N THR A 178 -44.15 -22.22 -32.79
CA THR A 178 -44.42 -20.81 -32.95
C THR A 178 -45.52 -20.41 -31.97
N GLU A 179 -45.20 -19.43 -31.11
CA GLU A 179 -46.18 -18.87 -30.19
C GLU A 179 -47.18 -17.97 -30.91
N PRO A 180 -48.43 -17.82 -30.36
CA PRO A 180 -49.42 -16.90 -30.95
C PRO A 180 -48.99 -15.44 -30.87
N THR A 181 -49.32 -14.62 -31.90
CA THR A 181 -48.80 -13.27 -32.01
C THR A 181 -49.83 -12.13 -31.87
N SER A 182 -51.12 -12.38 -32.06
CA SER A 182 -52.14 -11.34 -32.06
C SER A 182 -53.41 -11.82 -31.37
N PRO A 183 -53.58 -11.63 -30.05
CA PRO A 183 -52.59 -11.11 -29.09
C PRO A 183 -51.44 -12.14 -28.82
N SER A 184 -50.33 -11.59 -28.35
CA SER A 184 -49.19 -12.44 -27.94
C SER A 184 -49.59 -13.33 -26.76
N GLN A 185 -49.26 -14.58 -26.90
CA GLN A 185 -49.52 -15.59 -25.86
C GLN A 185 -48.33 -16.54 -25.71
N LEU A 186 -48.19 -17.11 -24.55
CA LEU A 186 -47.27 -18.22 -24.27
C LEU A 186 -48.11 -19.46 -24.04
N CYS A 187 -47.79 -20.54 -24.78
CA CYS A 187 -48.49 -21.78 -24.67
C CYS A 187 -47.62 -22.87 -24.02
N THR A 188 -48.09 -23.45 -22.93
CA THR A 188 -47.39 -24.47 -22.19
C THR A 188 -47.92 -25.87 -22.57
N VAL A 189 -47.04 -26.76 -22.94
CA VAL A 189 -47.32 -28.15 -23.18
C VAL A 189 -47.11 -28.96 -21.91
N THR A 190 -48.12 -29.65 -21.41
CA THR A 190 -48.01 -30.50 -20.22
C THR A 190 -48.01 -31.97 -20.66
N GLY A 191 -46.99 -32.74 -20.24
CA GLY A 191 -46.86 -34.15 -20.63
C GLY A 191 -46.64 -34.36 -22.17
N GLY A 192 -46.04 -33.39 -22.82
CA GLY A 192 -45.83 -33.33 -24.26
C GLY A 192 -44.89 -34.40 -24.83
N SER A 193 -44.16 -35.13 -24.01
CA SER A 193 -43.20 -36.15 -24.51
C SER A 193 -43.41 -37.49 -23.78
N GLY A 194 -43.12 -38.58 -24.51
CA GLY A 194 -43.22 -39.91 -23.95
C GLY A 194 -43.07 -41.01 -24.98
N ILE A 195 -43.43 -42.24 -24.60
CA ILE A 195 -43.54 -43.40 -25.49
C ILE A 195 -45.03 -43.78 -25.61
N ALA A 196 -45.56 -43.74 -26.79
CA ALA A 196 -46.93 -44.12 -27.07
C ALA A 196 -47.06 -45.65 -26.97
N THR A 197 -47.89 -46.12 -26.04
CA THR A 197 -48.26 -47.55 -25.94
C THR A 197 -49.63 -47.82 -26.52
N ALA A 198 -50.40 -46.81 -26.88
CA ALA A 198 -51.66 -46.72 -27.57
C ALA A 198 -51.75 -45.32 -28.20
N ASN A 199 -52.89 -45.00 -28.88
CA ASN A 199 -53.14 -43.63 -29.30
C ASN A 199 -53.03 -42.67 -28.10
N VAL A 200 -52.21 -41.62 -28.24
CA VAL A 200 -52.06 -40.55 -27.26
C VAL A 200 -53.12 -39.51 -27.56
N THR A 201 -53.98 -39.24 -26.57
CA THR A 201 -55.05 -38.27 -26.78
C THR A 201 -55.03 -37.20 -25.72
N GLY A 202 -55.35 -35.95 -26.12
CA GLY A 202 -55.62 -34.87 -25.17
C GLY A 202 -54.42 -34.31 -24.43
N ILE A 203 -53.17 -34.35 -25.01
CA ILE A 203 -52.01 -33.63 -24.43
C ILE A 203 -52.45 -32.18 -24.22
N PRO A 204 -52.47 -31.67 -22.97
CA PRO A 204 -52.93 -30.31 -22.69
C PRO A 204 -51.94 -29.27 -23.22
N ILE A 205 -52.46 -28.34 -24.01
CA ILE A 205 -51.78 -27.11 -24.43
C ILE A 205 -52.58 -25.95 -23.83
N ALA A 206 -51.99 -25.26 -22.86
CA ALA A 206 -52.63 -24.11 -22.20
C ALA A 206 -51.96 -22.80 -22.63
N CYS A 207 -52.70 -21.93 -23.27
CA CYS A 207 -52.19 -20.62 -23.75
C CYS A 207 -52.68 -19.51 -22.83
N VAL A 208 -51.82 -18.61 -22.45
CA VAL A 208 -52.10 -17.41 -21.66
C VAL A 208 -51.52 -16.18 -22.31
N ASN A 209 -52.12 -15.03 -22.17
CA ASN A 209 -51.60 -13.78 -22.70
C ASN A 209 -50.20 -13.54 -22.11
N SER A 210 -49.32 -13.04 -22.95
CA SER A 210 -47.94 -12.69 -22.56
C SER A 210 -47.62 -11.25 -22.86
N TYR A 211 -46.73 -10.69 -22.07
CA TYR A 211 -46.41 -9.29 -22.13
C TYR A 211 -44.89 -9.09 -22.16
N THR A 212 -44.48 -8.10 -22.94
CA THR A 212 -43.10 -7.63 -22.95
C THR A 212 -42.78 -6.84 -21.70
N ILE A 213 -41.57 -7.01 -21.17
CA ILE A 213 -41.02 -6.19 -20.11
C ILE A 213 -39.99 -5.27 -20.74
N GLY A 214 -40.12 -3.98 -20.50
CA GLY A 214 -39.23 -2.95 -21.04
C GLY A 214 -39.36 -1.62 -20.34
N GLY A 215 -38.68 -0.65 -20.88
CA GLY A 215 -38.62 0.68 -20.28
C GLY A 215 -37.72 1.64 -21.03
N ASN A 216 -37.09 2.55 -20.30
CA ASN A 216 -36.24 3.57 -20.87
C ASN A 216 -34.92 3.70 -20.09
N VAL A 217 -33.82 3.90 -20.79
CA VAL A 217 -32.48 4.16 -20.23
C VAL A 217 -32.13 5.63 -20.48
N ASN A 218 -31.72 6.34 -19.42
CA ASN A 218 -31.35 7.73 -19.44
C ASN A 218 -29.92 7.93 -18.94
N GLY A 219 -29.20 8.90 -19.51
CA GLY A 219 -27.86 9.30 -19.02
C GLY A 219 -26.72 8.34 -19.36
N LEU A 220 -26.96 7.31 -20.18
CA LEU A 220 -25.93 6.38 -20.60
C LEU A 220 -24.97 7.07 -21.59
N VAL A 221 -23.67 7.06 -21.26
CA VAL A 221 -22.55 7.55 -22.09
C VAL A 221 -21.57 6.43 -22.38
N GLY A 222 -21.30 5.58 -21.40
CA GLY A 222 -20.40 4.44 -21.50
C GLY A 222 -21.03 3.24 -22.22
N THR A 223 -20.21 2.24 -22.54
CA THR A 223 -20.64 0.97 -23.13
C THR A 223 -20.47 -0.18 -22.13
N GLY A 224 -21.24 -1.25 -22.33
CA GLY A 224 -21.16 -2.45 -21.49
C GLY A 224 -22.28 -2.56 -20.45
N LEU A 225 -23.31 -1.70 -20.50
CA LEU A 225 -24.50 -1.86 -19.66
C LEU A 225 -25.24 -3.13 -20.02
N VAL A 226 -25.50 -3.98 -19.06
CA VAL A 226 -26.35 -5.16 -19.19
C VAL A 226 -27.44 -5.12 -18.15
N LEU A 227 -28.69 -5.19 -18.59
CA LEU A 227 -29.85 -5.34 -17.74
C LEU A 227 -30.22 -6.82 -17.67
N GLN A 228 -30.86 -7.23 -16.59
CA GLN A 228 -31.33 -8.62 -16.39
C GLN A 228 -32.74 -8.60 -15.81
N ASP A 229 -33.62 -9.41 -16.38
CA ASP A 229 -34.94 -9.70 -15.80
C ASP A 229 -34.97 -11.10 -15.18
N ASN A 230 -35.51 -11.19 -13.97
CA ASN A 230 -35.73 -12.46 -13.23
C ASN A 230 -34.45 -13.33 -13.14
N ASN A 231 -33.28 -12.76 -13.06
CA ASN A 231 -31.99 -13.44 -12.97
C ASN A 231 -31.67 -14.40 -14.13
N ALA A 232 -32.36 -14.28 -15.27
CA ALA A 232 -32.22 -15.19 -16.39
C ALA A 232 -32.16 -14.52 -17.77
N ASP A 233 -32.98 -13.51 -18.04
CA ASP A 233 -33.01 -12.83 -19.34
C ASP A 233 -32.08 -11.60 -19.34
N ASN A 234 -30.99 -11.67 -20.07
CA ASN A 234 -29.97 -10.63 -20.14
C ASN A 234 -30.13 -9.79 -21.40
N LEU A 235 -30.12 -8.47 -21.23
CA LEU A 235 -30.23 -7.53 -22.32
C LEU A 235 -29.06 -6.53 -22.31
N ALA A 236 -28.22 -6.56 -23.31
CA ALA A 236 -27.18 -5.55 -23.49
C ALA A 236 -27.76 -4.26 -24.07
N ILE A 237 -27.43 -3.14 -23.43
CA ILE A 237 -27.89 -1.80 -23.82
C ILE A 237 -26.71 -1.01 -24.39
N ALA A 238 -26.85 -0.53 -25.60
CA ALA A 238 -25.80 0.22 -26.30
C ALA A 238 -26.03 1.75 -26.26
N THR A 239 -27.27 2.21 -26.15
CA THR A 239 -27.63 3.63 -26.22
C THR A 239 -28.78 3.98 -25.28
N ASN A 240 -28.93 5.28 -24.99
CA ASN A 240 -30.11 5.77 -24.32
C ASN A 240 -31.38 5.53 -25.13
N GLY A 241 -32.50 5.44 -24.45
CA GLY A 241 -33.82 5.29 -25.07
C GLY A 241 -34.52 4.00 -24.63
N ALA A 242 -35.56 3.63 -25.40
CA ALA A 242 -36.42 2.51 -25.07
C ALA A 242 -35.71 1.17 -25.19
N PHE A 243 -36.02 0.24 -24.30
CA PHE A 243 -35.57 -1.13 -24.34
C PHE A 243 -36.72 -2.10 -24.10
N ALA A 244 -36.58 -3.32 -24.57
CA ALA A 244 -37.48 -4.40 -24.23
C ALA A 244 -36.69 -5.73 -24.18
N PHE A 245 -36.97 -6.54 -23.17
CA PHE A 245 -36.44 -7.88 -23.06
C PHE A 245 -37.04 -8.78 -24.15
N LYS A 246 -36.24 -9.75 -24.57
CA LYS A 246 -36.64 -10.65 -25.65
C LYS A 246 -37.73 -11.64 -25.22
N ASN A 247 -37.61 -12.12 -23.99
CA ASN A 247 -38.53 -13.10 -23.46
C ASN A 247 -39.77 -12.41 -22.87
N GLN A 248 -40.95 -12.83 -23.32
CA GLN A 248 -42.23 -12.34 -22.77
C GLN A 248 -42.59 -13.12 -21.52
N LEU A 249 -43.31 -12.50 -20.62
CA LEU A 249 -43.82 -13.16 -19.41
C LEU A 249 -45.33 -13.41 -19.53
N PRO A 250 -45.81 -14.58 -19.04
CA PRO A 250 -47.24 -14.85 -19.01
C PRO A 250 -47.95 -13.90 -18.08
N THR A 251 -49.24 -13.66 -18.35
CA THR A 251 -50.09 -12.82 -17.49
C THR A 251 -50.05 -13.32 -16.03
N GLY A 252 -49.88 -12.39 -15.10
CA GLY A 252 -49.76 -12.66 -13.67
C GLY A 252 -48.37 -13.08 -13.21
N ALA A 253 -47.40 -13.24 -14.10
CA ALA A 253 -46.03 -13.53 -13.70
C ALA A 253 -45.34 -12.29 -13.11
N ALA A 254 -44.51 -12.49 -12.13
CA ALA A 254 -43.65 -11.43 -11.56
C ALA A 254 -42.48 -11.12 -12.48
N TYR A 255 -42.08 -9.84 -12.55
CA TYR A 255 -40.84 -9.38 -13.17
C TYR A 255 -39.97 -8.65 -12.16
N SER A 256 -38.67 -8.72 -12.36
CA SER A 256 -37.68 -8.02 -11.52
C SER A 256 -36.45 -7.66 -12.37
N VAL A 257 -36.44 -6.42 -12.83
CA VAL A 257 -35.35 -5.87 -13.67
C VAL A 257 -34.25 -5.31 -12.77
N THR A 258 -33.03 -5.75 -13.01
CA THR A 258 -31.82 -5.30 -12.30
C THR A 258 -30.75 -4.88 -13.30
N VAL A 259 -29.78 -4.12 -12.79
CA VAL A 259 -28.55 -3.84 -13.54
C VAL A 259 -27.55 -4.97 -13.22
N LEU A 260 -27.25 -5.81 -14.20
CA LEU A 260 -26.30 -6.90 -14.04
C LEU A 260 -24.86 -6.40 -14.17
N THR A 261 -24.59 -5.51 -15.13
CA THR A 261 -23.27 -4.95 -15.37
C THR A 261 -23.39 -3.47 -15.69
N ASN A 262 -22.62 -2.65 -14.96
CA ASN A 262 -22.50 -1.22 -15.24
C ASN A 262 -21.57 -0.93 -16.42
N PRO A 263 -21.71 0.23 -17.10
CA PRO A 263 -20.79 0.65 -18.14
C PRO A 263 -19.34 0.76 -17.66
N THR A 264 -18.38 0.33 -18.50
CA THR A 264 -16.95 0.30 -18.14
C THR A 264 -16.07 1.19 -19.03
N SER A 265 -16.45 1.48 -20.28
CA SER A 265 -15.64 2.33 -21.16
C SER A 265 -15.63 3.81 -20.76
N VAL A 266 -16.75 4.32 -20.26
CA VAL A 266 -16.89 5.52 -19.45
C VAL A 266 -17.61 5.04 -18.21
N PRO A 267 -16.92 4.89 -17.09
CA PRO A 267 -17.52 4.30 -15.88
C PRO A 267 -18.73 5.10 -15.41
N GLN A 268 -19.83 4.39 -15.28
CA GLN A 268 -21.09 4.95 -14.80
C GLN A 268 -21.74 3.99 -13.82
N THR A 269 -22.48 4.54 -12.87
CA THR A 269 -23.38 3.76 -12.03
C THR A 269 -24.79 3.93 -12.56
N CYS A 270 -25.37 2.84 -13.07
CA CYS A 270 -26.75 2.79 -13.52
C CYS A 270 -27.60 2.14 -12.43
N LYS A 271 -28.75 2.73 -12.15
CA LYS A 271 -29.70 2.22 -11.15
C LYS A 271 -31.12 2.17 -11.74
N VAL A 272 -31.85 1.12 -11.38
CA VAL A 272 -33.28 1.07 -11.62
C VAL A 272 -33.97 2.10 -10.73
N ALA A 273 -34.79 2.97 -11.30
CA ALA A 273 -35.53 3.96 -10.54
C ALA A 273 -36.53 3.29 -9.57
N GLN A 274 -36.60 3.82 -8.36
CA GLN A 274 -37.43 3.26 -7.30
C GLN A 274 -38.90 3.06 -7.76
N GLY A 275 -39.41 1.87 -7.51
CA GLY A 275 -40.82 1.50 -7.81
C GLY A 275 -41.09 1.17 -9.29
N THR A 276 -40.06 1.17 -10.17
CA THR A 276 -40.29 0.86 -11.60
C THR A 276 -39.78 -0.52 -12.02
N GLY A 277 -38.82 -1.09 -11.28
CA GLY A 277 -38.07 -2.26 -11.67
C GLY A 277 -38.74 -3.63 -11.41
N SER A 278 -39.81 -3.68 -10.63
CA SER A 278 -40.44 -4.94 -10.29
C SER A 278 -41.95 -4.80 -10.20
N GLY A 279 -42.62 -5.91 -10.43
CA GLY A 279 -44.07 -5.94 -10.35
C GLY A 279 -44.65 -7.22 -10.94
N THR A 280 -45.92 -7.18 -11.33
CA THR A 280 -46.64 -8.28 -11.96
C THR A 280 -47.06 -7.90 -13.39
N ALA A 281 -46.83 -8.77 -14.34
CA ALA A 281 -47.12 -8.54 -15.77
C ALA A 281 -48.61 -8.74 -16.02
N THR A 282 -49.43 -7.66 -15.96
CA THR A 282 -50.85 -7.68 -16.27
C THR A 282 -51.18 -7.00 -17.61
N ALA A 283 -50.24 -6.30 -18.19
CA ALA A 283 -50.22 -5.62 -19.49
C ALA A 283 -48.75 -5.46 -19.94
N PRO A 284 -48.47 -5.05 -21.17
CA PRO A 284 -47.11 -4.68 -21.60
C PRO A 284 -46.48 -3.66 -20.64
N ILE A 285 -45.29 -3.92 -20.12
CA ILE A 285 -44.55 -3.02 -19.22
C ILE A 285 -43.56 -2.20 -20.06
N ALA A 286 -43.69 -0.91 -20.04
CA ALA A 286 -42.76 0.05 -20.68
C ALA A 286 -42.28 1.13 -19.70
N THR A 287 -42.54 0.93 -18.41
CA THR A 287 -42.35 1.94 -17.36
C THR A 287 -41.04 1.77 -16.57
N VAL A 288 -40.27 0.70 -16.82
CA VAL A 288 -38.98 0.52 -16.12
C VAL A 288 -38.04 1.65 -16.54
N THR A 289 -37.52 2.35 -15.55
CA THR A 289 -36.60 3.48 -15.80
C THR A 289 -35.22 3.14 -15.24
N ILE A 290 -34.20 3.25 -16.08
CA ILE A 290 -32.81 3.09 -15.70
C ILE A 290 -32.14 4.45 -15.82
N ASN A 291 -31.55 4.93 -14.73
CA ASN A 291 -30.81 6.19 -14.70
C ASN A 291 -29.33 5.90 -14.48
N CYS A 292 -28.48 6.35 -15.42
CA CYS A 292 -27.03 6.22 -15.39
C CYS A 292 -26.40 7.56 -15.03
N GLN A 293 -25.45 7.56 -14.11
CA GLN A 293 -24.70 8.73 -13.67
C GLN A 293 -23.20 8.41 -13.76
N ALA A 294 -22.38 9.39 -14.11
CA ALA A 294 -20.95 9.25 -14.08
C ALA A 294 -20.49 8.86 -12.66
N VAL A 295 -19.50 8.00 -12.55
CA VAL A 295 -18.81 7.77 -11.29
C VAL A 295 -17.91 8.97 -11.06
N THR A 296 -18.16 9.69 -9.99
CA THR A 296 -17.40 10.88 -9.61
C THR A 296 -16.75 10.66 -8.26
N TYR A 297 -15.64 11.34 -8.05
CA TYR A 297 -14.77 11.21 -6.87
C TYR A 297 -14.58 12.57 -6.23
N THR A 298 -14.43 12.58 -4.91
CA THR A 298 -14.14 13.80 -4.15
C THR A 298 -12.68 14.19 -4.34
N ILE A 299 -12.42 15.48 -4.35
CA ILE A 299 -11.09 16.08 -4.23
C ILE A 299 -11.06 16.74 -2.87
N GLU A 300 -10.26 16.17 -1.96
CA GLU A 300 -10.18 16.59 -0.57
C GLU A 300 -8.76 16.52 -0.03
N GLY A 301 -8.51 17.18 1.07
CA GLY A 301 -7.21 17.24 1.71
C GLY A 301 -7.26 18.05 3.00
N GLN A 302 -6.10 18.53 3.40
CA GLN A 302 -5.96 19.35 4.61
C GLN A 302 -5.21 20.64 4.33
N VAL A 303 -5.56 21.70 5.04
CA VAL A 303 -4.80 22.93 5.11
C VAL A 303 -4.16 23.03 6.50
N VAL A 304 -2.85 23.28 6.55
CA VAL A 304 -2.07 23.41 7.77
C VAL A 304 -1.24 24.71 7.72
N GLY A 305 -0.77 25.19 8.85
CA GLY A 305 0.10 26.36 8.92
C GLY A 305 -0.60 27.73 8.80
N LEU A 306 -1.95 27.82 8.74
CA LEU A 306 -2.68 29.09 8.71
C LEU A 306 -2.80 29.76 10.08
N ALA A 307 -2.68 29.03 11.20
CA ALA A 307 -2.92 29.57 12.52
C ALA A 307 -1.60 29.79 13.28
N GLY A 308 -1.37 30.99 13.76
CA GLY A 308 -0.31 31.29 14.75
C GLY A 308 0.56 32.50 14.50
N ARG A 309 0.42 33.21 13.40
CA ARG A 309 1.21 34.45 13.20
C ARG A 309 0.50 35.65 13.84
N THR A 310 0.88 35.97 15.09
CA THR A 310 0.57 37.31 15.64
C THR A 310 1.57 38.31 15.10
N PRO A 311 1.12 39.41 14.46
CA PRO A 311 2.04 40.50 14.17
C PRO A 311 2.50 41.15 15.49
N THR A 312 3.79 41.24 15.73
CA THR A 312 4.33 42.16 16.72
C THR A 312 4.79 43.43 16.00
N PRO A 313 4.48 44.60 16.45
CA PRO A 313 4.52 45.15 17.82
C PRO A 313 3.21 45.82 18.27
N PRO A 314 3.13 46.32 19.53
CA PRO A 314 1.90 46.68 20.21
C PRO A 314 1.38 48.05 19.79
N SER A 315 0.75 48.16 18.68
CA SER A 315 -0.21 49.22 18.37
C SER A 315 -0.89 48.91 17.05
N GLN A 316 -1.98 48.31 17.13
CA GLN A 316 -3.15 48.43 16.24
C GLN A 316 -3.86 47.09 15.96
N ILE A 317 -5.05 47.09 16.53
CA ILE A 317 -6.27 46.42 16.04
C ILE A 317 -6.39 44.92 16.30
N ASN A 318 -7.27 44.58 17.22
CA ASN A 318 -8.00 43.33 17.34
C ASN A 318 -8.72 43.05 16.01
N LEU A 319 -8.11 42.23 15.15
CA LEU A 319 -8.81 41.54 14.07
C LEU A 319 -9.06 40.10 14.52
N PRO A 320 -10.29 39.63 14.41
CA PRO A 320 -10.59 38.23 14.71
C PRO A 320 -9.83 37.30 13.77
N LEU A 321 -9.33 36.20 14.31
CA LEU A 321 -8.59 35.12 13.63
C LEU A 321 -9.43 34.32 12.59
N ASN A 322 -10.36 34.98 11.90
CA ASN A 322 -11.12 34.41 10.81
C ASN A 322 -10.74 35.16 9.52
N ASP A 323 -9.63 34.74 8.91
CA ASP A 323 -9.29 35.23 7.59
C ASP A 323 -10.16 34.54 6.54
N SER A 324 -11.31 35.15 6.25
CA SER A 324 -12.23 34.73 5.19
C SER A 324 -11.66 34.89 3.77
N SER A 325 -10.40 35.29 3.64
CA SER A 325 -9.75 35.57 2.37
C SER A 325 -8.85 34.46 1.85
N PHE A 326 -8.45 33.47 2.70
CA PHE A 326 -7.68 32.33 2.20
C PHE A 326 -8.56 31.41 1.38
N GLN A 327 -8.22 31.26 0.12
CA GLN A 327 -8.99 30.48 -0.84
C GLN A 327 -8.09 29.55 -1.62
N ILE A 328 -8.55 28.31 -1.78
CA ILE A 328 -7.96 27.33 -2.68
C ILE A 328 -8.93 27.04 -3.81
N GLN A 329 -8.44 26.65 -4.96
CA GLN A 329 -9.27 26.28 -6.09
C GLN A 329 -8.78 25.00 -6.74
N ASN A 330 -9.74 24.22 -7.30
CA ASN A 330 -9.47 23.08 -8.16
C ASN A 330 -9.81 23.44 -9.60
N ASN A 331 -8.90 23.11 -10.56
CA ASN A 331 -9.11 23.29 -12.00
C ASN A 331 -9.55 24.71 -12.41
N LEU A 332 -9.03 25.76 -11.74
CA LEU A 332 -9.29 27.17 -12.04
C LEU A 332 -10.76 27.61 -11.98
N GLY A 333 -11.66 26.87 -11.36
CA GLY A 333 -13.07 27.23 -11.34
C GLY A 333 -13.84 26.83 -10.08
N ASN A 334 -13.40 25.80 -9.39
CA ASN A 334 -14.01 25.31 -8.16
C ASN A 334 -13.26 25.89 -6.95
N THR A 335 -13.73 27.01 -6.42
CA THR A 335 -13.06 27.77 -5.35
C THR A 335 -13.65 27.43 -3.99
N LEU A 336 -12.80 27.25 -2.98
CA LEU A 336 -13.17 26.95 -1.61
C LEU A 336 -12.49 27.93 -0.65
N ILE A 337 -13.28 28.56 0.22
CA ILE A 337 -12.76 29.38 1.33
C ILE A 337 -12.41 28.46 2.47
N VAL A 338 -11.16 28.54 2.95
CA VAL A 338 -10.66 27.76 4.11
C VAL A 338 -10.14 28.73 5.15
N PRO A 339 -10.97 29.11 6.14
CA PRO A 339 -10.61 30.17 7.10
C PRO A 339 -9.63 29.73 8.19
N THR A 340 -9.44 28.42 8.39
CA THR A 340 -8.63 27.85 9.47
C THR A 340 -7.96 26.57 9.00
N ASN A 341 -6.93 26.14 9.73
CA ASN A 341 -6.39 24.79 9.56
C ASN A 341 -7.47 23.72 9.70
N GLY A 342 -7.37 22.67 8.91
CA GLY A 342 -8.28 21.54 8.98
C GLY A 342 -8.56 20.92 7.61
N PRO A 343 -9.40 19.88 7.58
CA PRO A 343 -9.76 19.20 6.36
C PRO A 343 -10.59 20.10 5.45
N PHE A 344 -10.41 19.93 4.15
CA PHE A 344 -11.24 20.54 3.14
C PHE A 344 -11.75 19.51 2.13
N ILE A 345 -12.89 19.82 1.53
CA ILE A 345 -13.46 19.04 0.43
C ILE A 345 -14.08 20.01 -0.58
N PHE A 346 -13.73 19.85 -1.84
CA PHE A 346 -14.35 20.63 -2.91
C PHE A 346 -15.77 20.14 -3.19
N ALA A 347 -16.69 21.08 -3.36
CA ALA A 347 -18.11 20.77 -3.59
C ALA A 347 -18.35 20.06 -4.93
N THR A 348 -17.55 20.36 -5.96
CA THR A 348 -17.62 19.72 -7.27
C THR A 348 -16.75 18.48 -7.26
N GLN A 349 -17.36 17.35 -7.62
CA GLN A 349 -16.66 16.08 -7.79
C GLN A 349 -16.15 15.96 -9.23
N GLU A 350 -15.06 15.25 -9.40
CA GLU A 350 -14.42 14.99 -10.70
C GLU A 350 -14.74 13.58 -11.20
N ALA A 351 -14.83 13.40 -12.52
CA ALA A 351 -15.04 12.08 -13.09
C ALA A 351 -13.75 11.24 -13.13
N LEU A 352 -13.89 9.93 -13.26
CA LEU A 352 -12.75 9.04 -13.44
C LEU A 352 -11.95 9.44 -14.69
N ASN A 353 -10.63 9.51 -14.57
CA ASN A 353 -9.64 9.95 -15.54
C ASN A 353 -9.63 11.45 -15.83
N ASP A 354 -10.44 12.25 -15.14
CA ASP A 354 -10.26 13.70 -15.20
C ASP A 354 -8.96 14.08 -14.49
N GLN A 355 -8.39 15.21 -14.90
CA GLN A 355 -7.26 15.80 -14.21
C GLN A 355 -7.76 16.72 -13.10
N TYR A 356 -7.08 16.68 -11.96
CA TYR A 356 -7.28 17.68 -10.92
C TYR A 356 -5.99 18.48 -10.71
N GLN A 357 -6.14 19.76 -10.38
CA GLN A 357 -5.04 20.64 -9.98
C GLN A 357 -5.53 21.65 -8.95
N VAL A 358 -5.11 21.44 -7.70
CA VAL A 358 -5.41 22.38 -6.62
C VAL A 358 -4.36 23.47 -6.57
N SER A 359 -4.77 24.70 -6.39
CA SER A 359 -3.89 25.87 -6.24
C SER A 359 -4.41 26.81 -5.19
N VAL A 360 -3.54 27.63 -4.60
CA VAL A 360 -3.92 28.73 -3.73
C VAL A 360 -4.38 29.89 -4.64
N PHE A 361 -5.65 30.31 -4.50
CA PHE A 361 -6.27 31.32 -5.36
C PHE A 361 -6.19 32.73 -4.79
N HIS A 362 -6.38 32.86 -3.48
CA HIS A 362 -6.23 34.14 -2.77
C HIS A 362 -5.50 33.92 -1.48
N ALA A 363 -4.39 34.62 -1.31
CA ALA A 363 -3.75 34.78 -0.02
C ALA A 363 -4.26 36.05 0.64
N ALA A 364 -4.41 36.03 1.96
CA ALA A 364 -4.89 37.18 2.72
C ALA A 364 -4.14 38.47 2.37
N SER A 365 -4.87 39.56 2.25
CA SER A 365 -4.45 40.84 1.63
C SER A 365 -3.31 41.61 2.31
N SER A 366 -2.64 41.06 3.30
CA SER A 366 -1.54 41.74 4.02
C SER A 366 -0.28 40.91 4.30
N GLN A 367 -0.28 39.60 3.99
CA GLN A 367 0.91 38.76 4.16
C GLN A 367 0.95 37.73 3.04
N THR A 368 2.05 37.72 2.28
CA THR A 368 2.35 36.68 1.31
C THR A 368 2.69 35.40 2.08
N TYR A 369 1.73 34.53 2.28
CA TYR A 369 1.99 33.18 2.74
C TYR A 369 2.49 32.38 1.53
N GLY A 370 3.72 31.95 1.54
CA GLY A 370 4.14 30.87 0.70
C GLY A 370 3.46 29.60 1.20
N CYS A 371 2.59 28.99 0.43
CA CYS A 371 2.03 27.70 0.77
C CYS A 371 2.59 26.64 -0.18
N THR A 372 3.08 25.52 0.34
CA THR A 372 3.46 24.36 -0.47
C THR A 372 2.26 23.43 -0.57
N LEU A 373 2.06 22.90 -1.78
CA LEU A 373 0.98 21.97 -2.05
C LEU A 373 1.55 20.60 -2.39
N TRP A 374 1.07 19.59 -1.66
CA TRP A 374 1.42 18.19 -1.85
C TRP A 374 0.23 17.43 -2.44
N GLY A 375 0.47 16.48 -3.34
CA GLY A 375 -0.61 15.72 -3.97
C GLY A 375 -1.60 16.59 -4.76
N TYR A 376 -1.23 17.82 -5.07
CA TYR A 376 -2.13 18.86 -5.58
C TYR A 376 -2.57 18.68 -7.03
N LYS A 377 -1.95 17.77 -7.77
CA LYS A 377 -2.29 17.49 -9.17
C LYS A 377 -2.16 16.01 -9.50
N GLY A 378 -2.99 15.55 -10.40
CA GLY A 378 -2.96 14.17 -10.85
C GLY A 378 -4.15 13.82 -11.72
N VAL A 379 -4.33 12.52 -11.93
CA VAL A 379 -5.48 11.93 -12.62
C VAL A 379 -6.36 11.26 -11.58
N VAL A 380 -7.65 11.52 -11.63
CA VAL A 380 -8.62 10.96 -10.70
C VAL A 380 -8.85 9.48 -10.99
N THR A 381 -8.42 8.62 -10.08
CA THR A 381 -8.64 7.15 -10.15
C THR A 381 -9.50 6.63 -9.00
N ALA A 382 -9.61 7.40 -7.94
CA ALA A 382 -10.41 7.19 -6.73
C ALA A 382 -10.65 8.54 -6.05
N ASN A 383 -11.29 8.56 -4.87
CA ASN A 383 -11.30 9.77 -4.05
C ASN A 383 -9.86 10.21 -3.75
N VAL A 384 -9.57 11.46 -4.03
CA VAL A 384 -8.27 12.08 -3.74
C VAL A 384 -8.35 12.65 -2.33
N THR A 385 -7.57 12.10 -1.41
CA THR A 385 -7.62 12.42 0.04
C THR A 385 -6.29 12.90 0.61
N ASN A 386 -5.24 12.91 -0.22
CA ASN A 386 -3.86 13.13 0.18
C ASN A 386 -3.32 14.52 -0.18
N ILE A 387 -4.19 15.48 -0.48
CA ILE A 387 -3.75 16.86 -0.77
C ILE A 387 -3.47 17.56 0.55
N VAL A 388 -2.25 18.11 0.66
CA VAL A 388 -1.88 18.96 1.79
C VAL A 388 -1.50 20.34 1.25
N VAL A 389 -2.14 21.36 1.79
CA VAL A 389 -1.78 22.77 1.58
C VAL A 389 -1.13 23.26 2.86
N ASP A 390 0.21 23.32 2.86
CA ASP A 390 0.99 23.71 4.02
C ASP A 390 1.50 25.15 3.85
N CYS A 391 0.99 26.04 4.69
CA CYS A 391 1.34 27.47 4.69
C CYS A 391 2.36 27.82 5.77
N GLY A 392 2.97 26.84 6.41
CA GLY A 392 3.95 26.98 7.50
C GLY A 392 5.38 26.61 7.12
N HIS A 393 5.84 26.91 5.88
CA HIS A 393 7.19 26.56 5.48
C HIS A 393 8.27 27.39 6.17
N ASP A 394 9.49 26.85 6.12
CA ASP A 394 10.70 27.45 6.66
C ASP A 394 10.65 27.69 8.15
N ASP A 395 9.71 27.02 8.85
CA ASP A 395 9.62 27.07 10.30
C ASP A 395 9.64 25.68 10.92
N TRP A 396 10.31 25.57 12.07
CA TRP A 396 10.23 24.40 12.92
C TRP A 396 8.86 24.35 13.61
N THR A 397 8.33 23.17 13.77
CA THR A 397 7.12 22.91 14.55
C THR A 397 7.43 21.85 15.58
N TRP A 398 7.23 22.17 16.86
CA TRP A 398 7.25 21.17 17.92
C TRP A 398 6.00 20.31 17.85
N ILE A 399 6.18 19.00 17.75
CA ILE A 399 5.08 18.06 17.50
C ILE A 399 4.69 17.31 18.77
N ASP A 400 5.66 16.86 19.56
CA ASP A 400 5.45 15.99 20.72
C ASP A 400 6.68 16.00 21.64
N GLY A 401 6.57 15.35 22.80
CA GLY A 401 7.64 15.17 23.76
C GLY A 401 7.76 16.31 24.77
N SER A 402 8.75 16.20 25.65
CA SER A 402 8.97 17.18 26.74
C SER A 402 9.82 18.35 26.26
N LYS A 403 9.50 19.54 26.74
CA LYS A 403 10.34 20.72 26.56
C LYS A 403 11.44 20.87 27.65
N THR A 404 11.55 19.89 28.55
CA THR A 404 12.59 19.82 29.58
C THR A 404 13.38 18.54 29.46
N ALA A 405 14.71 18.64 29.45
CA ALA A 405 15.62 17.50 29.42
C ALA A 405 15.76 16.82 30.79
N GLY A 406 16.25 15.57 30.78
CA GLY A 406 16.65 14.89 32.02
C GLY A 406 15.52 14.11 32.70
N THR A 407 15.56 14.03 34.01
CA THR A 407 14.85 13.08 34.88
C THR A 407 13.33 12.97 34.79
N VAL A 408 12.68 13.76 33.93
CA VAL A 408 11.21 13.81 33.80
C VAL A 408 10.73 13.13 32.51
N SER A 409 11.63 12.83 31.57
CA SER A 409 11.29 12.32 30.23
C SER A 409 11.42 10.81 30.11
N ALA A 410 10.97 10.09 31.13
CA ALA A 410 10.88 8.63 31.07
C ALA A 410 9.87 8.16 30.02
N PRO A 411 10.10 7.03 29.36
CA PRO A 411 9.18 6.50 28.39
C PRO A 411 7.79 6.26 28.99
N GLN A 412 6.77 6.66 28.24
CA GLN A 412 5.37 6.38 28.59
C GLN A 412 4.89 5.18 27.78
N TYR A 413 4.84 4.02 28.40
CA TYR A 413 4.35 2.80 27.80
C TYR A 413 2.85 2.65 28.11
N GLY A 414 1.97 3.04 27.18
CA GLY A 414 0.54 2.87 27.35
C GLY A 414 0.08 1.43 27.24
N ALA A 415 -1.23 1.20 27.43
CA ALA A 415 -1.80 -0.14 27.29
C ALA A 415 -1.72 -0.63 25.83
N PHE A 416 -1.26 -1.84 25.65
CA PHE A 416 -1.13 -2.51 24.36
C PHE A 416 -2.24 -3.59 24.17
N PRO A 417 -2.86 -3.77 22.98
CA PRO A 417 -2.85 -2.90 21.81
C PRO A 417 -3.73 -1.66 21.99
N VAL A 418 -3.30 -0.55 21.43
CA VAL A 418 -4.09 0.68 21.43
C VAL A 418 -5.31 0.45 20.53
N THR A 419 -6.52 0.54 21.11
CA THR A 419 -7.74 0.63 20.29
C THR A 419 -7.67 1.88 19.42
N PRO A 420 -8.19 1.86 18.17
CA PRO A 420 -8.08 2.99 17.27
C PRO A 420 -8.57 4.28 17.91
N PRO A 421 -7.90 5.42 17.66
CA PRO A 421 -8.19 6.66 18.34
C PRO A 421 -9.62 7.12 18.09
N THR A 422 -10.32 7.37 19.17
CA THR A 422 -11.48 8.25 19.11
C THR A 422 -11.00 9.62 18.67
N THR A 423 -11.70 10.26 17.79
CA THR A 423 -11.51 11.49 16.99
C THR A 423 -10.70 12.68 17.58
N THR A 424 -10.03 12.53 18.71
CA THR A 424 -9.09 13.49 19.29
C THR A 424 -7.85 12.72 19.76
N PRO A 425 -6.66 12.94 19.15
CA PRO A 425 -5.43 12.35 19.65
C PRO A 425 -5.18 12.84 21.08
N ASN A 426 -4.98 11.91 22.00
CA ASN A 426 -4.40 12.26 23.29
C ASN A 426 -2.88 11.99 23.19
N PRO A 427 -2.04 12.98 22.94
CA PRO A 427 -0.62 12.82 22.66
C PRO A 427 0.20 12.35 23.87
N LEU A 428 -0.41 12.22 25.06
CA LEU A 428 0.29 12.02 26.31
C LEU A 428 0.39 10.57 26.79
N THR A 429 -0.02 9.57 25.99
CA THR A 429 -0.11 8.19 26.51
C THR A 429 0.99 7.24 26.07
N ASN A 430 1.72 7.53 24.99
CA ASN A 430 2.82 6.71 24.50
C ASN A 430 3.88 7.62 23.89
N THR A 431 5.04 7.73 24.50
CA THR A 431 6.21 8.45 23.97
C THR A 431 7.48 7.68 24.28
N PRO A 432 8.43 7.58 23.32
CA PRO A 432 9.76 7.06 23.62
C PRO A 432 10.43 7.92 24.70
N GLY A 433 11.25 7.29 25.53
CA GLY A 433 12.08 8.01 26.50
C GLY A 433 13.11 8.90 25.81
N ALA A 434 13.62 9.87 26.59
CA ALA A 434 14.71 10.74 26.15
C ALA A 434 15.93 9.91 25.77
N ARG A 435 16.49 10.13 24.57
CA ARG A 435 17.57 9.30 24.03
C ARG A 435 18.40 9.95 22.93
N TYR A 436 19.60 9.43 22.69
CA TYR A 436 20.43 9.79 21.57
C TYR A 436 21.00 8.53 20.87
N GLY A 437 21.44 8.70 19.62
CA GLY A 437 22.08 7.63 18.86
C GLY A 437 21.17 6.45 18.50
N ALA A 438 19.84 6.65 18.52
CA ALA A 438 18.89 5.64 18.12
C ALA A 438 18.91 5.44 16.59
N ALA A 439 18.66 4.21 16.16
CA ALA A 439 18.46 3.85 14.76
C ALA A 439 17.09 4.31 14.27
N GLY A 440 17.03 4.88 13.06
CA GLY A 440 15.80 5.38 12.48
C GLY A 440 15.57 4.91 11.04
N TRP A 441 14.30 4.70 10.67
CA TRP A 441 13.86 4.34 9.31
C TRP A 441 12.52 4.99 8.98
N THR A 442 12.25 5.15 7.70
CA THR A 442 10.93 5.55 7.19
C THR A 442 10.40 4.40 6.34
N ASP A 443 9.14 4.01 6.57
CA ASP A 443 8.49 2.99 5.76
C ASP A 443 7.90 3.56 4.46
N GLN A 444 7.38 2.68 3.61
CA GLN A 444 6.74 3.06 2.35
C GLN A 444 5.47 3.92 2.50
N PHE A 445 4.91 4.02 3.70
CA PHE A 445 3.73 4.83 4.01
C PHE A 445 4.11 6.19 4.63
N GLY A 446 5.39 6.44 4.88
CA GLY A 446 5.92 7.64 5.51
C GLY A 446 5.89 7.61 7.04
N ASN A 447 5.67 6.45 7.67
CA ASN A 447 5.74 6.30 9.12
C ASN A 447 7.19 6.19 9.57
N LEU A 448 7.49 6.74 10.75
CA LEU A 448 8.84 6.90 11.26
C LEU A 448 9.13 5.84 12.34
N PHE A 449 10.12 5.00 12.10
CA PHE A 449 10.54 3.95 13.03
C PHE A 449 11.78 4.36 13.81
N LEU A 450 11.82 3.95 15.07
CA LEU A 450 12.91 4.24 16.01
C LEU A 450 13.28 2.95 16.75
N PHE A 451 14.57 2.64 16.86
CA PHE A 451 15.06 1.48 17.60
C PHE A 451 16.26 1.84 18.46
N GLY A 452 16.20 1.44 19.70
CA GLY A 452 17.34 1.52 20.61
C GLY A 452 17.78 2.96 20.93
N GLY A 453 19.06 3.19 20.95
CA GLY A 453 19.74 4.39 21.42
C GLY A 453 20.09 4.30 22.90
N ASP A 454 20.96 5.18 23.36
CA ASP A 454 21.22 5.37 24.79
C ASP A 454 20.08 6.18 25.37
N ALA A 455 19.34 5.61 26.29
CA ALA A 455 18.08 6.14 26.76
C ALA A 455 18.03 6.22 28.29
N PHE A 456 17.28 7.22 28.76
CA PHE A 456 16.97 7.36 30.19
C PHE A 456 15.87 6.36 30.56
N GLU A 457 16.17 5.41 31.44
CA GLU A 457 15.21 4.42 31.95
C GLU A 457 14.91 4.59 33.43
N LEU A 458 13.64 4.34 33.79
CA LEU A 458 13.24 4.18 35.20
C LEU A 458 13.40 2.69 35.56
N SER A 459 14.54 2.29 36.12
CA SER A 459 14.76 0.90 36.55
C SER A 459 14.00 0.51 37.80
N SER A 460 13.59 1.47 38.63
CA SER A 460 12.64 1.30 39.75
C SER A 460 12.21 2.65 40.29
N SER A 461 11.16 2.70 41.15
CA SER A 461 10.65 3.92 41.78
C SER A 461 11.66 4.64 42.71
N THR A 462 12.86 4.15 42.86
CA THR A 462 13.88 4.67 43.77
C THR A 462 15.28 4.83 43.15
N ASP A 463 15.53 4.35 41.90
CA ASP A 463 16.87 4.45 41.32
C ASP A 463 16.78 5.17 39.95
N VAL A 464 17.22 6.42 39.91
CA VAL A 464 17.09 7.36 38.80
C VAL A 464 18.36 7.50 37.95
N SER A 465 19.26 6.52 37.93
CA SER A 465 20.58 6.74 37.35
C SER A 465 21.16 5.54 36.62
N GLN A 466 20.49 5.10 35.57
CA GLN A 466 21.15 4.19 34.62
C GLN A 466 20.86 4.69 33.19
N ASP A 467 21.80 5.45 32.63
CA ASP A 467 21.91 5.67 31.19
C ASP A 467 22.43 4.37 30.58
N ALA A 468 21.67 3.71 29.73
CA ALA A 468 22.06 2.47 29.08
C ALA A 468 21.41 2.33 27.69
N PRO A 469 22.07 1.71 26.74
CA PRO A 469 21.47 1.38 25.45
C PRO A 469 20.22 0.53 25.59
N ASN A 470 19.23 0.81 24.75
CA ASN A 470 17.93 0.18 24.69
C ASN A 470 17.78 -0.71 23.45
N ASN A 471 16.76 -1.59 23.43
CA ASN A 471 16.34 -2.36 22.24
C ASN A 471 14.82 -2.28 22.00
N ASP A 472 14.17 -1.27 22.54
CA ASP A 472 12.75 -0.98 22.25
C ASP A 472 12.58 -0.49 20.80
N MET A 473 11.49 -0.93 20.17
CA MET A 473 11.15 -0.57 18.79
C MET A 473 9.84 0.20 18.78
N TRP A 474 9.88 1.41 18.29
CA TRP A 474 8.76 2.32 18.19
C TRP A 474 8.44 2.68 16.76
N VAL A 475 7.18 3.01 16.49
CA VAL A 475 6.77 3.66 15.25
C VAL A 475 5.95 4.90 15.55
N CYS A 476 6.28 6.01 14.90
CA CYS A 476 5.45 7.19 14.85
C CYS A 476 4.59 7.12 13.58
N VAL A 477 3.31 6.78 13.73
CA VAL A 477 2.38 6.78 12.60
C VAL A 477 2.06 8.22 12.26
N THR A 478 2.44 8.63 11.04
CA THR A 478 2.35 10.03 10.61
C THR A 478 0.96 10.39 10.12
N PHE A 479 0.53 11.60 10.47
CA PHE A 479 -0.68 12.25 9.99
C PHE A 479 -0.33 13.60 9.37
N ALA A 480 -1.32 14.32 8.84
CA ALA A 480 -1.09 15.64 8.26
C ALA A 480 -0.43 16.64 9.24
N ASP A 481 -0.85 16.63 10.51
CA ASP A 481 -0.42 17.63 11.50
C ASP A 481 0.55 17.11 12.56
N GLY A 482 0.93 15.84 12.50
CA GLY A 482 1.80 15.24 13.51
C GLY A 482 1.99 13.75 13.34
N CYS A 483 2.33 13.08 14.42
CA CYS A 483 2.41 11.63 14.45
C CYS A 483 2.02 11.08 15.82
N GLN A 484 1.71 9.80 15.88
CA GLN A 484 1.38 9.11 17.12
C GLN A 484 2.32 7.92 17.33
N TRP A 485 2.99 7.90 18.47
CA TRP A 485 3.91 6.84 18.83
C TRP A 485 3.19 5.55 19.23
N GLN A 486 3.69 4.44 18.74
CA GLN A 486 3.28 3.07 19.08
C GLN A 486 4.54 2.25 19.37
N LEU A 487 4.54 1.50 20.46
CA LEU A 487 5.57 0.52 20.75
C LEU A 487 5.26 -0.75 19.97
N VAL A 488 6.17 -1.21 19.11
CA VAL A 488 5.95 -2.34 18.20
C VAL A 488 6.90 -3.52 18.44
N GLY A 489 7.90 -3.37 19.31
CA GLY A 489 8.84 -4.46 19.64
C GLY A 489 9.78 -4.11 20.78
N GLY A 490 10.66 -5.04 21.16
CA GLY A 490 11.65 -4.87 22.21
C GLY A 490 11.12 -5.11 23.63
N TYR A 491 11.81 -4.59 24.62
CA TYR A 491 11.45 -4.71 26.02
C TYR A 491 10.89 -3.40 26.56
N GLY A 492 9.82 -3.49 27.36
CA GLY A 492 9.28 -2.35 28.10
C GLY A 492 9.83 -2.31 29.55
N PRO A 493 9.51 -1.26 30.32
CA PRO A 493 9.93 -1.11 31.72
C PRO A 493 9.36 -2.28 32.51
N ASN A 494 10.10 -2.78 33.46
CA ASN A 494 9.84 -3.97 34.28
C ASN A 494 10.17 -5.31 33.65
N GLY A 495 11.02 -5.40 32.63
CA GLY A 495 11.44 -6.66 32.02
C GLY A 495 10.29 -7.45 31.36
N GLY A 496 9.17 -6.76 31.04
CA GLY A 496 8.03 -7.37 30.35
C GLY A 496 8.25 -7.40 28.85
N ALA A 497 8.48 -8.58 28.28
CA ALA A 497 8.57 -8.79 26.87
C ALA A 497 7.28 -8.37 26.16
N ILE A 498 7.38 -7.50 25.15
CA ILE A 498 6.25 -7.09 24.32
C ILE A 498 5.87 -8.16 23.31
N GLN A 499 6.80 -9.05 22.97
CA GLN A 499 6.51 -10.26 22.18
C GLN A 499 6.39 -11.47 23.08
N ALA A 500 5.39 -12.32 22.81
CA ALA A 500 4.98 -13.47 23.65
C ALA A 500 6.07 -14.52 23.95
N ASN A 501 7.29 -14.37 23.45
CA ASN A 501 8.42 -15.31 23.63
C ASN A 501 9.75 -14.62 23.95
N ALA A 502 9.79 -13.36 24.32
CA ALA A 502 11.03 -12.70 24.69
C ALA A 502 11.52 -13.23 26.03
N GLN A 503 12.73 -13.71 26.06
CA GLN A 503 13.44 -14.18 27.25
C GLN A 503 14.04 -12.97 27.98
N THR A 504 14.12 -13.06 29.29
CA THR A 504 14.63 -12.08 30.26
C THR A 504 15.78 -11.19 29.78
N GLU A 505 15.70 -9.88 30.09
CA GLU A 505 16.72 -8.83 30.07
C GLU A 505 18.09 -9.25 29.50
N ASP A 506 18.20 -9.43 28.17
CA ASP A 506 19.47 -9.72 27.55
C ASP A 506 19.95 -8.50 26.77
N GLN A 507 20.92 -7.80 27.33
CA GLN A 507 21.75 -6.79 26.68
C GLN A 507 22.36 -7.34 25.35
N PHE A 508 22.45 -8.65 25.21
CA PHE A 508 23.20 -9.32 24.12
C PHE A 508 22.35 -9.76 22.91
N GLY A 509 21.03 -9.57 22.92
CA GLY A 509 20.17 -10.02 21.83
C GLY A 509 19.95 -11.53 21.76
N VAL A 510 18.94 -11.96 21.01
CA VAL A 510 18.60 -13.37 20.77
C VAL A 510 18.88 -13.70 19.31
N TYR A 511 19.97 -14.44 19.05
CA TYR A 511 20.43 -14.77 17.68
C TYR A 511 19.87 -16.09 17.14
N THR A 512 19.30 -16.91 18.00
CA THR A 512 18.79 -18.24 17.62
C THR A 512 17.39 -18.47 18.17
N GLY A 513 16.57 -19.20 17.44
CA GLY A 513 15.20 -19.51 17.85
C GLY A 513 14.16 -18.92 16.90
N PRO A 514 12.87 -19.06 17.24
CA PRO A 514 11.79 -18.64 16.35
C PRO A 514 11.58 -17.11 16.27
N ASN A 515 12.12 -16.33 17.21
CA ASN A 515 11.97 -14.88 17.27
C ASN A 515 13.30 -14.23 17.69
N PRO A 516 14.29 -14.12 16.79
CA PRO A 516 15.52 -13.42 17.09
C PRO A 516 15.25 -11.91 17.28
N ILE A 517 16.04 -11.25 18.14
CA ILE A 517 15.94 -9.81 18.42
C ILE A 517 17.36 -9.25 18.59
N PRO A 518 17.68 -8.08 17.97
CA PRO A 518 18.94 -7.40 18.21
C PRO A 518 19.10 -7.01 19.68
N GLY A 519 20.32 -7.08 20.21
CA GLY A 519 20.64 -6.56 21.53
C GLY A 519 20.50 -5.03 21.59
N ALA A 520 20.44 -4.52 22.82
CA ALA A 520 20.42 -3.09 23.11
C ALA A 520 21.66 -2.40 22.52
N ARG A 521 21.47 -1.27 21.82
CA ARG A 521 22.57 -0.60 21.12
C ARG A 521 22.31 0.83 20.72
N LEU A 522 23.38 1.59 20.56
CA LEU A 522 23.40 2.94 20.00
C LEU A 522 24.33 3.03 18.79
N GLY A 523 24.13 4.02 17.93
CA GLY A 523 24.97 4.33 16.81
C GLY A 523 25.09 3.23 15.74
N ALA A 524 24.08 2.37 15.62
CA ALA A 524 24.02 1.35 14.58
C ALA A 524 23.79 1.97 13.19
N ALA A 525 24.39 1.36 12.18
CA ALA A 525 24.18 1.70 10.77
C ALA A 525 22.83 1.17 10.26
N THR A 526 22.10 1.98 9.47
CA THR A 526 20.73 1.66 9.06
C THR A 526 20.51 1.83 7.56
N TRP A 527 19.63 0.98 6.97
CA TRP A 527 19.18 1.08 5.58
C TRP A 527 17.73 0.60 5.44
N THR A 528 17.09 0.98 4.34
CA THR A 528 15.80 0.45 3.90
C THR A 528 15.96 -0.10 2.49
N ASP A 529 15.46 -1.31 2.23
CA ASP A 529 15.46 -1.90 0.88
C ASP A 529 14.24 -1.42 0.05
N ALA A 530 14.21 -1.79 -1.22
CA ALA A 530 13.13 -1.45 -2.15
C ALA A 530 11.78 -2.13 -1.79
N SER A 531 11.81 -3.13 -0.89
CA SER A 531 10.62 -3.83 -0.40
C SER A 531 10.06 -3.20 0.88
N GLY A 532 10.77 -2.21 1.45
CA GLY A 532 10.42 -1.57 2.71
C GLY A 532 10.89 -2.32 3.96
N ASN A 533 11.79 -3.32 3.83
CA ASN A 533 12.43 -3.95 4.98
C ASN A 533 13.55 -3.05 5.50
N PHE A 534 13.73 -3.04 6.81
CA PHE A 534 14.78 -2.27 7.48
C PHE A 534 15.98 -3.13 7.79
N PHE A 535 17.14 -2.55 7.66
CA PHE A 535 18.40 -3.22 7.95
C PHE A 535 19.19 -2.47 9.00
N LEU A 536 19.87 -3.23 9.89
CA LEU A 536 20.64 -2.72 11.02
C LEU A 536 21.99 -3.43 11.07
N PHE A 537 23.09 -2.68 11.15
CA PHE A 537 24.44 -3.27 11.28
C PHE A 537 25.21 -2.61 12.43
N GLY A 538 25.79 -3.43 13.28
CA GLY A 538 26.73 -3.00 14.29
C GLY A 538 26.10 -2.13 15.40
N GLY A 539 26.80 -1.08 15.78
CA GLY A 539 26.49 -0.24 16.95
C GLY A 539 27.32 -0.64 18.16
N SER A 540 27.04 -0.03 19.30
CA SER A 540 27.68 -0.32 20.59
C SER A 540 26.63 -0.62 21.65
N ASP A 541 26.90 -1.62 22.51
CA ASP A 541 26.12 -1.90 23.73
C ASP A 541 26.51 -1.02 24.93
N GLY A 542 27.31 0.00 24.70
CA GLY A 542 27.88 0.89 25.72
C GLY A 542 29.26 0.42 26.22
N ALA A 543 29.59 -0.85 26.11
CA ALA A 543 30.87 -1.42 26.54
C ALA A 543 31.67 -2.01 25.38
N HIS A 544 30.99 -2.54 24.37
CA HIS A 544 31.58 -3.28 23.25
C HIS A 544 30.98 -2.81 21.92
N PHE A 545 31.63 -3.22 20.84
CA PHE A 545 31.19 -2.94 19.46
C PHE A 545 30.70 -4.23 18.78
N LEU A 546 29.71 -4.04 17.90
CA LEU A 546 29.01 -5.13 17.21
C LEU A 546 29.29 -5.08 15.70
N ASN A 547 29.21 -6.24 15.03
CA ASN A 547 29.21 -6.36 13.57
C ASN A 547 28.17 -7.32 13.05
N ASP A 548 27.15 -7.57 13.86
CA ASP A 548 25.97 -8.31 13.46
C ASP A 548 25.11 -7.52 12.48
N PHE A 549 24.48 -8.23 11.56
CA PHE A 549 23.64 -7.65 10.52
C PHE A 549 22.23 -8.24 10.60
N TRP A 550 21.23 -7.39 10.65
CA TRP A 550 19.85 -7.73 10.90
C TRP A 550 18.94 -7.15 9.83
N GLU A 551 17.84 -7.85 9.59
CA GLU A 551 16.71 -7.40 8.78
C GLU A 551 15.45 -7.37 9.63
N TYR A 552 14.70 -6.28 9.56
CA TYR A 552 13.38 -6.15 10.16
C TYR A 552 12.32 -6.03 9.08
N ASN A 553 11.39 -6.97 9.07
CA ASN A 553 10.19 -6.89 8.25
C ASN A 553 9.10 -6.18 9.06
N THR A 554 8.58 -5.06 8.56
CA THR A 554 7.61 -4.23 9.29
C THR A 554 6.25 -4.88 9.51
N GLY A 555 5.94 -5.96 8.77
CA GLY A 555 4.63 -6.60 8.80
C GLY A 555 3.54 -5.78 8.11
N ALA A 556 2.28 -6.07 8.42
CA ALA A 556 1.13 -5.44 7.76
C ALA A 556 0.69 -4.16 8.49
N PHE A 557 0.56 -3.08 7.73
CA PHE A 557 -0.04 -1.82 8.16
C PHE A 557 -1.50 -1.77 7.71
N ASN A 558 -2.44 -1.45 8.62
CA ASN A 558 -3.87 -1.41 8.33
C ASN A 558 -4.41 -0.01 7.95
N GLY A 559 -3.51 0.95 7.71
CA GLY A 559 -3.85 2.35 7.41
C GLY A 559 -3.94 3.26 8.64
N SER A 560 -3.85 2.70 9.85
CA SER A 560 -3.90 3.48 11.10
C SER A 560 -2.95 2.96 12.18
N ASN A 561 -2.65 1.66 12.19
CA ASN A 561 -1.82 1.02 13.22
C ASN A 561 -1.02 -0.15 12.65
N TYR A 562 0.16 -0.38 13.22
CA TYR A 562 0.87 -1.66 13.11
C TYR A 562 0.31 -2.63 14.16
N THR A 563 0.09 -3.90 13.76
CA THR A 563 -0.28 -4.92 14.74
C THR A 563 0.99 -5.44 15.40
N ALA A 564 1.04 -5.45 16.71
CA ALA A 564 2.19 -5.84 17.53
C ALA A 564 2.82 -7.20 17.24
N THR A 565 2.14 -8.03 16.49
CA THR A 565 2.56 -9.42 16.23
C THR A 565 3.10 -9.63 14.83
N THR A 566 3.26 -8.58 14.01
CA THR A 566 3.58 -8.72 12.59
C THR A 566 5.00 -8.32 12.20
N GLY A 567 5.67 -7.46 12.97
CA GLY A 567 7.07 -7.12 12.72
C GLY A 567 8.01 -8.23 13.20
N THR A 568 8.98 -8.62 12.39
CA THR A 568 9.92 -9.69 12.74
C THR A 568 11.35 -9.33 12.38
N TRP A 569 12.26 -9.60 13.32
CA TRP A 569 13.70 -9.52 13.08
C TRP A 569 14.24 -10.84 12.53
N THR A 570 15.22 -10.76 11.65
CA THR A 570 15.96 -11.90 11.09
C THR A 570 17.45 -11.57 11.12
N VAL A 571 18.25 -12.52 11.59
CA VAL A 571 19.72 -12.41 11.53
C VAL A 571 20.15 -12.64 10.08
N VAL A 572 20.76 -11.65 9.46
CA VAL A 572 21.37 -11.76 8.12
C VAL A 572 22.78 -12.35 8.24
N SER A 573 23.57 -11.83 9.17
CA SER A 573 24.89 -12.36 9.50
C SER A 573 25.33 -11.93 10.91
N GLY A 574 26.36 -12.61 11.44
CA GLY A 574 26.89 -12.38 12.78
C GLY A 574 26.36 -13.36 13.82
N THR A 575 27.01 -13.42 14.96
CA THR A 575 26.73 -14.39 16.03
C THR A 575 26.56 -13.75 17.41
N GLY A 576 26.51 -12.40 17.47
CA GLY A 576 26.51 -11.66 18.73
C GLY A 576 27.88 -11.57 19.42
N ALA A 577 28.94 -12.05 18.78
CA ALA A 577 30.29 -11.83 19.28
C ALA A 577 30.64 -10.32 19.15
N THR A 578 31.21 -9.77 20.23
CA THR A 578 31.61 -8.36 20.29
C THR A 578 33.04 -8.15 19.81
N ASP A 579 33.40 -6.93 19.46
CA ASP A 579 34.75 -6.46 19.18
C ASP A 579 35.46 -7.23 18.06
N GLN A 580 34.70 -7.65 17.06
CA GLN A 580 35.18 -8.46 15.96
C GLN A 580 35.92 -7.63 14.91
N SER A 581 37.10 -8.11 14.51
CA SER A 581 37.84 -7.55 13.38
C SER A 581 37.12 -7.77 12.07
N GLY A 582 37.28 -6.81 11.11
CA GLY A 582 36.75 -6.98 9.77
C GLY A 582 37.54 -8.01 8.93
N ASN A 583 36.87 -8.61 7.95
CA ASN A 583 37.50 -9.45 6.95
C ASN A 583 37.46 -8.78 5.56
N TYR A 584 38.62 -8.38 5.04
CA TYR A 584 38.78 -7.59 3.81
C TYR A 584 39.36 -8.37 2.63
N SER A 585 39.84 -9.59 2.82
CA SER A 585 40.74 -10.19 1.83
C SER A 585 40.38 -11.58 1.33
N SER A 586 39.63 -12.39 2.08
CA SER A 586 39.35 -13.78 1.69
C SER A 586 38.10 -14.37 2.38
N GLY A 587 37.41 -15.25 1.69
CA GLY A 587 36.17 -15.86 2.23
C GLY A 587 35.00 -14.88 2.23
N THR A 588 34.15 -14.99 3.24
CA THR A 588 33.04 -14.06 3.42
C THR A 588 33.59 -12.74 3.96
N LEU A 589 33.55 -11.71 3.13
CA LEU A 589 33.97 -10.35 3.52
C LEU A 589 32.93 -9.78 4.49
N VAL A 590 33.41 -9.04 5.49
CA VAL A 590 32.52 -8.38 6.47
C VAL A 590 33.24 -7.18 7.10
N PRO A 591 32.54 -6.04 7.30
CA PRO A 591 33.10 -4.91 8.04
C PRO A 591 33.39 -5.30 9.50
N GLY A 592 34.40 -4.70 10.12
CA GLY A 592 34.69 -4.88 11.55
C GLY A 592 33.60 -4.27 12.42
N ALA A 593 33.54 -4.70 13.68
CA ALA A 593 32.62 -4.18 14.69
C ALA A 593 32.81 -2.68 14.87
N ARG A 594 31.74 -1.90 14.74
CA ARG A 594 31.79 -0.43 14.70
C ARG A 594 30.48 0.25 15.07
N THR A 595 30.60 1.50 15.50
CA THR A 595 29.50 2.42 15.75
C THR A 595 29.64 3.69 14.92
N ASN A 596 28.57 4.45 14.77
CA ASN A 596 28.52 5.79 14.15
C ASN A 596 29.16 5.87 12.75
N ALA A 597 29.02 4.82 11.96
CA ALA A 597 29.39 4.79 10.54
C ALA A 597 28.32 5.53 9.71
N VAL A 598 28.75 6.10 8.59
CA VAL A 598 27.83 6.72 7.64
C VAL A 598 27.26 5.69 6.67
N THR A 599 25.98 5.86 6.34
CA THR A 599 25.23 4.90 5.52
C THR A 599 24.51 5.56 4.35
N TRP A 600 24.36 4.81 3.25
CA TRP A 600 23.59 5.21 2.08
C TRP A 600 22.92 4.00 1.44
N THR A 601 21.76 4.24 0.79
CA THR A 601 21.17 3.30 -0.16
C THR A 601 21.28 3.90 -1.55
N ASP A 602 21.89 3.18 -2.51
CA ASP A 602 21.98 3.70 -3.89
C ASP A 602 20.69 3.42 -4.68
N ALA A 603 20.56 4.04 -5.86
CA ALA A 603 19.39 3.90 -6.73
C ALA A 603 19.14 2.45 -7.22
N SER A 604 20.11 1.56 -7.06
CA SER A 604 20.00 0.14 -7.36
C SER A 604 19.62 -0.71 -6.13
N GLY A 605 19.39 -0.06 -4.97
CA GLY A 605 19.05 -0.72 -3.70
C GLY A 605 20.23 -1.38 -3.01
N ASN A 606 21.48 -1.05 -3.37
CA ASN A 606 22.64 -1.53 -2.63
C ASN A 606 22.89 -0.65 -1.41
N PHE A 607 23.37 -1.25 -0.32
CA PHE A 607 23.71 -0.54 0.91
C PHE A 607 25.19 -0.19 0.92
N TRP A 608 25.51 1.01 1.33
CA TRP A 608 26.87 1.51 1.44
C TRP A 608 27.17 1.92 2.87
N LEU A 609 28.39 1.68 3.32
CA LEU A 609 28.88 1.97 4.67
C LEU A 609 30.26 2.62 4.57
N PHE A 610 30.48 3.71 5.31
CA PHE A 610 31.78 4.38 5.36
C PHE A 610 32.20 4.68 6.79
N GLY A 611 33.43 4.34 7.13
CA GLY A 611 34.09 4.75 8.36
C GLY A 611 33.41 4.23 9.62
N GLY A 612 33.25 5.10 10.61
CA GLY A 612 32.80 4.75 11.96
C GLY A 612 33.96 4.53 12.92
N PHE A 613 33.61 4.35 14.19
CA PHE A 613 34.58 4.06 15.25
C PHE A 613 34.53 2.58 15.60
N GLY A 614 35.65 1.84 15.46
CA GLY A 614 35.61 0.40 15.65
C GLY A 614 36.89 -0.32 15.26
N TYR A 615 36.74 -1.60 14.86
CA TYR A 615 37.85 -2.53 14.62
C TYR A 615 38.17 -2.69 13.13
N ASP A 616 39.45 -2.69 12.81
CA ASP A 616 39.99 -2.92 11.47
C ASP A 616 40.19 -4.44 11.18
N SER A 617 40.92 -4.78 10.10
CA SER A 617 41.23 -6.18 9.71
C SER A 617 42.18 -6.93 10.64
N VAL A 618 42.93 -6.25 11.49
CA VAL A 618 43.97 -6.83 12.35
C VAL A 618 43.71 -6.61 13.84
N GLY A 619 42.51 -6.13 14.18
CA GLY A 619 42.12 -5.85 15.57
C GLY A 619 42.61 -4.51 16.09
N GLY A 620 43.02 -3.60 15.20
CA GLY A 620 43.29 -2.23 15.56
C GLY A 620 41.97 -1.50 15.80
N PHE A 621 41.90 -0.63 16.81
CA PHE A 621 40.71 0.06 17.26
C PHE A 621 40.86 1.58 17.10
N GLY A 622 39.86 2.22 16.51
CA GLY A 622 39.85 3.69 16.27
C GLY A 622 38.97 4.06 15.10
N ASP A 623 39.17 5.27 14.57
CA ASP A 623 38.45 5.77 13.41
C ASP A 623 38.81 5.02 12.13
N LEU A 624 37.80 4.78 11.31
CA LEU A 624 37.92 4.04 10.06
C LEU A 624 37.62 4.98 8.87
N ASN A 625 38.13 4.62 7.67
CA ASN A 625 37.82 5.28 6.41
C ASN A 625 37.55 4.29 5.27
N ASP A 626 37.24 3.06 5.63
CA ASP A 626 36.88 2.01 4.70
C ASP A 626 35.49 2.22 4.13
N LEU A 627 35.36 2.05 2.82
CA LEU A 627 34.10 2.10 2.10
C LEU A 627 33.67 0.69 1.71
N TRP A 628 32.50 0.31 2.15
CA TRP A 628 31.89 -0.99 1.90
C TRP A 628 30.59 -0.87 1.11
N LYS A 629 30.29 -1.91 0.36
CA LYS A 629 29.02 -2.09 -0.34
C LYS A 629 28.43 -3.44 -0.02
N TYR A 630 27.17 -3.48 0.36
CA TYR A 630 26.38 -4.72 0.47
C TYR A 630 25.48 -4.85 -0.74
N SER A 631 25.62 -5.94 -1.50
CA SER A 631 24.92 -6.17 -2.74
C SER A 631 24.76 -7.67 -3.00
N GLY A 632 23.57 -8.12 -3.39
CA GLY A 632 23.33 -9.53 -3.70
C GLY A 632 23.61 -10.48 -2.53
N GLY A 633 23.38 -10.03 -1.29
CA GLY A 633 23.59 -10.82 -0.08
C GLY A 633 25.04 -10.84 0.43
N ASN A 634 25.95 -10.03 -0.12
CA ASN A 634 27.37 -10.06 0.23
C ASN A 634 27.93 -8.66 0.44
N TRP A 635 28.83 -8.53 1.41
CA TRP A 635 29.68 -7.34 1.59
C TRP A 635 30.84 -7.37 0.61
N VAL A 636 31.18 -6.21 0.08
CA VAL A 636 32.34 -5.97 -0.78
C VAL A 636 33.07 -4.74 -0.26
N TRP A 637 34.35 -4.88 0.05
CA TRP A 637 35.22 -3.74 0.36
C TRP A 637 35.58 -3.02 -0.94
N ILE A 638 35.30 -1.72 -1.00
CA ILE A 638 35.46 -0.90 -2.22
C ILE A 638 36.74 -0.12 -2.19
N SER A 639 37.01 0.57 -1.10
CA SER A 639 38.21 1.42 -0.94
C SER A 639 38.48 1.76 0.52
N GLY A 640 39.50 2.54 0.78
CA GLY A 640 39.88 2.96 2.12
C GLY A 640 40.95 2.07 2.76
N GLY A 641 41.35 2.40 3.97
CA GLY A 641 42.31 1.62 4.75
C GLY A 641 41.66 0.33 5.27
N ASN A 642 42.39 -0.76 5.27
CA ASN A 642 41.99 -2.01 5.93
C ASN A 642 42.74 -2.27 7.23
N THR A 643 43.68 -1.40 7.55
CA THR A 643 44.37 -1.39 8.85
C THR A 643 44.35 0.03 9.36
N ASN A 644 43.83 0.22 10.54
CA ASN A 644 43.82 1.55 11.14
C ASN A 644 45.12 1.83 11.91
N LYS A 645 46.24 1.38 11.43
CA LYS A 645 47.50 1.77 12.05
C LYS A 645 47.58 3.29 12.09
N VAL A 646 47.00 3.83 13.15
CA VAL A 646 46.90 5.28 13.38
C VAL A 646 46.15 5.98 12.24
N SER A 647 44.94 6.27 12.46
CA SER A 647 44.10 7.31 11.80
C SER A 647 44.61 7.67 10.40
N GLN A 648 43.88 7.20 9.38
CA GLN A 648 44.24 7.49 7.99
C GLN A 648 43.93 8.94 7.68
N VAL A 649 44.92 9.74 7.30
CA VAL A 649 44.74 11.13 6.88
C VAL A 649 43.89 11.23 5.62
N GLY A 650 43.19 12.34 5.46
CA GLY A 650 42.50 12.66 4.22
C GLY A 650 43.42 12.98 3.07
N ILE A 651 43.11 12.52 1.86
CA ILE A 651 43.83 12.89 0.62
C ILE A 651 42.86 13.71 -0.23
N TYR A 652 42.99 15.01 -0.19
CA TYR A 652 42.01 15.94 -0.72
C TYR A 652 42.16 16.21 -2.23
N GLY A 653 43.34 16.21 -2.77
CA GLY A 653 43.59 16.54 -4.17
C GLY A 653 43.20 17.99 -4.53
N THR A 654 42.73 18.20 -5.76
CA THR A 654 42.22 19.50 -6.19
C THR A 654 40.71 19.57 -5.95
N GLN A 655 40.26 20.61 -5.25
CA GLN A 655 38.83 20.84 -4.96
C GLN A 655 38.00 20.79 -6.25
N GLY A 656 36.86 20.10 -6.19
CA GLY A 656 35.96 19.90 -7.33
C GLY A 656 36.44 18.89 -8.36
N THR A 657 37.63 18.28 -8.17
CA THR A 657 38.19 17.33 -9.12
C THR A 657 38.21 15.91 -8.56
N ALA A 658 37.50 14.99 -9.21
CA ALA A 658 37.56 13.57 -8.88
C ALA A 658 38.93 12.99 -9.26
N ALA A 659 39.54 12.20 -8.40
CA ALA A 659 40.77 11.48 -8.68
C ALA A 659 40.83 10.13 -7.95
N PRO A 660 41.51 9.11 -8.52
CA PRO A 660 41.59 7.77 -7.91
C PRO A 660 42.30 7.76 -6.54
N GLY A 661 43.07 8.77 -6.23
CA GLY A 661 43.81 8.89 -4.96
C GLY A 661 43.07 9.70 -3.89
N ASN A 662 41.98 10.39 -4.25
CA ASN A 662 41.24 11.18 -3.29
C ASN A 662 40.50 10.25 -2.29
N MET A 663 40.55 10.64 -1.03
CA MET A 663 39.93 9.83 0.03
C MET A 663 39.68 10.67 1.28
N PRO A 664 38.49 10.64 1.87
CA PRO A 664 38.24 11.26 3.18
C PRO A 664 39.11 10.62 4.25
N GLY A 665 39.55 11.40 5.23
CA GLY A 665 40.25 10.90 6.41
C GLY A 665 39.35 9.99 7.24
N SER A 666 39.97 9.15 8.09
CA SER A 666 39.28 8.31 9.06
C SER A 666 38.37 9.15 9.96
N ARG A 667 37.11 8.74 10.10
CA ARG A 667 36.12 9.51 10.84
C ARG A 667 34.92 8.71 11.27
N HIS A 668 34.22 9.21 12.30
CA HIS A 668 32.93 8.73 12.75
C HIS A 668 31.93 9.90 12.90
N SER A 669 30.67 9.60 13.11
CA SER A 669 29.59 10.57 13.35
C SER A 669 29.48 11.69 12.30
N ALA A 670 29.90 11.43 11.06
CA ALA A 670 29.70 12.31 9.92
C ALA A 670 28.29 12.16 9.36
N VAL A 671 27.84 13.14 8.58
CA VAL A 671 26.53 13.11 7.93
C VAL A 671 26.63 12.64 6.50
N GLY A 672 25.70 11.81 6.04
CA GLY A 672 25.67 11.29 4.67
C GLY A 672 24.34 11.57 3.96
N TRP A 673 24.41 11.79 2.63
CA TRP A 673 23.26 11.91 1.73
C TRP A 673 23.50 11.14 0.44
N ALA A 674 22.44 10.56 -0.15
CA ALA A 674 22.47 9.97 -1.48
C ALA A 674 21.63 10.84 -2.42
N ASP A 675 22.23 11.34 -3.51
CA ASP A 675 21.50 12.15 -4.47
C ASP A 675 20.82 11.29 -5.55
N ALA A 676 19.87 11.89 -6.28
CA ALA A 676 19.12 11.21 -7.35
C ALA A 676 20.01 10.76 -8.54
N ASN A 677 21.23 11.26 -8.64
CA ASN A 677 22.21 10.87 -9.66
C ASN A 677 23.05 9.66 -9.23
N GLY A 678 22.82 9.15 -8.00
CA GLY A 678 23.55 8.04 -7.43
C GLY A 678 24.89 8.40 -6.83
N ASN A 679 25.17 9.68 -6.53
CA ASN A 679 26.36 10.06 -5.78
C ASN A 679 26.10 9.98 -4.28
N LEU A 680 27.13 9.60 -3.52
CA LEU A 680 27.12 9.55 -2.07
C LEU A 680 27.87 10.76 -1.52
N TRP A 681 27.22 11.52 -0.66
CA TRP A 681 27.76 12.73 -0.07
C TRP A 681 28.10 12.51 1.40
N LEU A 682 29.19 13.12 1.87
CA LEU A 682 29.71 12.99 3.24
C LEU A 682 30.13 14.36 3.76
N PHE A 683 29.73 14.72 4.97
CA PHE A 683 30.12 15.99 5.59
C PHE A 683 30.56 15.81 7.04
N GLY A 684 31.69 16.42 7.39
CA GLY A 684 32.16 16.59 8.77
C GLY A 684 32.47 15.28 9.49
N GLY A 685 32.07 15.19 10.75
CA GLY A 685 32.43 14.12 11.68
C GLY A 685 33.63 14.45 12.54
N GLU A 686 33.99 13.52 13.43
CA GLU A 686 35.21 13.58 14.21
C GLU A 686 36.23 12.59 13.64
N GLY A 687 37.48 13.02 13.43
CA GLY A 687 38.50 12.18 12.76
C GLY A 687 39.74 12.92 12.35
N GLU A 688 40.40 12.41 11.30
CA GLU A 688 41.68 12.87 10.81
C GLU A 688 41.55 13.82 9.62
N ASP A 689 42.27 14.92 9.69
CA ASP A 689 42.43 15.92 8.61
C ASP A 689 43.51 15.55 7.59
N GLU A 690 43.88 16.47 6.67
CA GLU A 690 44.95 16.30 5.68
C GLU A 690 46.33 16.18 6.35
N THR A 691 46.53 16.79 7.50
CA THR A 691 47.85 16.93 8.12
C THR A 691 48.23 15.76 9.01
N GLY A 692 47.25 15.01 9.55
CA GLY A 692 47.43 13.95 10.53
C GLY A 692 48.08 14.41 11.82
N THR A 693 48.10 15.71 12.08
CA THR A 693 48.69 16.30 13.27
C THR A 693 47.68 16.56 14.38
N ALA A 694 46.40 16.50 14.05
CA ALA A 694 45.32 16.73 14.99
C ALA A 694 44.11 15.88 14.60
N HIS A 695 43.81 14.89 15.43
CA HIS A 695 42.47 14.31 15.51
C HIS A 695 41.52 15.42 15.99
N GLY A 696 40.47 15.67 15.24
CA GLY A 696 39.56 16.77 15.54
C GLY A 696 38.24 16.74 14.78
N ILE A 697 37.51 17.80 14.92
CA ILE A 697 36.20 17.94 14.29
C ILE A 697 36.36 18.53 12.89
N LEU A 698 35.62 17.99 11.91
CA LEU A 698 35.79 18.30 10.50
C LEU A 698 34.57 19.09 9.95
N ASN A 699 34.80 19.83 8.84
CA ASN A 699 33.71 20.50 8.09
C ASN A 699 33.89 20.34 6.58
N ASP A 700 34.64 19.35 6.15
CA ASP A 700 34.87 19.04 4.75
C ASP A 700 33.66 18.30 4.14
N LEU A 701 33.29 18.69 2.94
CA LEU A 701 32.24 18.06 2.15
C LEU A 701 32.87 17.26 1.01
N TRP A 702 32.47 16.00 0.91
CA TRP A 702 32.93 15.06 -0.08
C TRP A 702 31.77 14.48 -0.87
N MET A 703 32.06 14.09 -2.12
CA MET A 703 31.15 13.37 -2.98
C MET A 703 31.84 12.14 -3.56
N TYR A 704 31.23 10.96 -3.41
CA TYR A 704 31.65 9.73 -4.06
C TYR A 704 30.78 9.43 -5.26
N SER A 705 31.39 9.37 -6.45
CA SER A 705 30.70 8.95 -7.66
C SER A 705 30.74 7.42 -7.80
N ILE A 706 29.60 6.75 -7.65
CA ILE A 706 29.47 5.30 -7.82
C ILE A 706 29.87 4.88 -9.25
N THR A 707 29.56 5.70 -10.24
CA THR A 707 29.87 5.44 -11.65
C THR A 707 31.37 5.41 -11.91
N ASN A 708 32.13 6.31 -11.27
CA ASN A 708 33.57 6.47 -11.49
C ASN A 708 34.41 5.78 -10.42
N ASN A 709 33.80 5.33 -9.31
CA ASN A 709 34.50 4.82 -8.12
C ASN A 709 35.55 5.80 -7.58
N GLN A 710 35.22 7.08 -7.47
CA GLN A 710 36.16 8.14 -7.09
C GLN A 710 35.52 9.13 -6.13
N TRP A 711 36.28 9.57 -5.14
CA TRP A 711 35.94 10.66 -4.27
C TRP A 711 36.34 12.01 -4.89
N THR A 712 35.53 13.00 -4.62
CA THR A 712 35.77 14.41 -4.91
C THR A 712 35.66 15.21 -3.61
N TYR A 713 36.71 15.95 -3.26
CA TYR A 713 36.62 16.98 -2.23
C TYR A 713 35.88 18.19 -2.80
N VAL A 714 34.75 18.57 -2.19
CA VAL A 714 33.81 19.54 -2.76
C VAL A 714 33.88 20.89 -2.06
N ALA A 715 33.83 20.92 -0.73
CA ALA A 715 33.80 22.18 0.04
C ALA A 715 34.34 21.97 1.46
N GLY A 716 34.44 23.05 2.22
CA GLY A 716 34.94 23.04 3.60
C GLY A 716 36.44 23.23 3.67
N SER A 717 37.05 22.91 4.79
CA SER A 717 38.50 23.03 5.03
C SER A 717 39.16 21.65 4.98
N THR A 718 40.43 21.61 4.58
CA THR A 718 41.27 20.41 4.69
C THR A 718 41.86 20.25 6.11
N ALA A 719 41.70 21.23 6.99
CA ALA A 719 42.17 21.23 8.38
C ALA A 719 40.99 21.09 9.33
N ALA A 720 41.16 20.34 10.40
CA ALA A 720 40.20 20.16 11.46
C ALA A 720 39.94 21.45 12.28
N ASN A 721 38.87 21.43 13.06
CA ASN A 721 38.52 22.47 14.05
C ASN A 721 38.34 23.87 13.47
N GLN A 722 37.60 23.97 12.39
CA GLN A 722 37.28 25.25 11.73
C GLN A 722 36.00 25.87 12.24
N THR A 723 36.02 27.20 12.42
CA THR A 723 34.81 27.97 12.81
C THR A 723 33.84 28.08 11.65
N GLY A 724 32.53 28.18 11.97
CA GLY A 724 31.52 28.49 10.95
C GLY A 724 31.63 29.94 10.45
N VAL A 725 31.35 30.14 9.17
CA VAL A 725 31.23 31.45 8.52
C VAL A 725 29.74 31.75 8.31
N TYR A 726 29.22 32.61 9.16
CA TYR A 726 27.82 33.02 9.14
C TYR A 726 27.68 34.41 8.54
N PRO A 727 27.09 34.56 7.37
CA PRO A 727 26.82 35.86 6.81
C PRO A 727 25.78 36.60 7.66
N THR A 728 25.86 37.94 7.63
CA THR A 728 24.86 38.77 8.30
C THR A 728 23.47 38.42 7.72
N GLN A 729 22.57 37.90 8.57
CA GLN A 729 21.20 37.65 8.11
C GLN A 729 20.54 38.96 7.68
N PRO A 730 19.86 39.01 6.53
CA PRO A 730 19.08 40.18 6.17
C PRO A 730 17.98 40.36 7.23
N VAL A 731 18.00 41.46 7.96
CA VAL A 731 16.95 41.79 8.92
C VAL A 731 15.63 41.89 8.14
N VAL A 732 14.70 40.99 8.39
CA VAL A 732 13.36 41.04 7.82
C VAL A 732 12.72 42.33 8.33
N GLY A 733 12.57 43.35 7.45
CA GLY A 733 11.91 44.64 7.78
C GLY A 733 12.70 45.91 7.44
N SER A 734 13.96 45.86 7.00
CA SER A 734 14.67 47.04 6.49
C SER A 734 14.66 47.09 4.96
N VAL A 735 13.95 48.04 4.40
CA VAL A 735 14.00 48.37 2.97
C VAL A 735 15.42 48.89 2.66
N ALA A 736 16.27 48.07 2.11
CA ALA A 736 17.57 48.51 1.59
C ALA A 736 17.36 49.20 0.24
N THR A 737 17.67 50.48 0.19
CA THR A 737 17.55 51.36 -1.01
C THR A 737 18.66 51.19 -2.01
N THR A 738 19.45 50.11 -1.99
CA THR A 738 20.45 49.83 -3.04
C THR A 738 20.44 48.35 -3.40
N ALA A 739 20.01 48.09 -4.63
CA ALA A 739 19.91 46.73 -5.18
C ALA A 739 21.28 46.05 -5.27
N ALA A 740 21.51 45.04 -4.43
CA ALA A 740 22.40 43.94 -4.74
C ALA A 740 21.55 42.76 -5.23
N ALA A 741 21.95 42.15 -6.33
CA ALA A 741 21.21 41.01 -6.93
C ALA A 741 21.03 39.89 -5.93
N GLY A 742 19.76 39.48 -5.66
CA GLY A 742 19.42 38.38 -4.78
C GLY A 742 18.40 38.69 -3.66
N SER A 743 17.91 39.92 -3.52
CA SER A 743 16.87 40.24 -2.55
C SER A 743 15.49 39.97 -3.15
N CYS A 744 14.59 39.35 -2.39
CA CYS A 744 13.17 39.30 -2.68
C CYS A 744 12.64 40.75 -2.65
N GLY A 745 12.73 41.45 -3.78
CA GLY A 745 12.22 42.78 -3.97
C GLY A 745 10.89 42.72 -4.70
N LEU A 746 9.82 43.10 -4.06
CA LEU A 746 8.58 43.43 -4.73
C LEU A 746 8.84 44.56 -5.71
N ALA A 747 8.83 44.31 -6.99
CA ALA A 747 8.69 45.37 -8.00
C ALA A 747 7.29 45.92 -7.90
N VAL A 748 7.14 47.06 -7.24
CA VAL A 748 5.88 47.81 -7.24
C VAL A 748 5.77 48.45 -8.63
N GLY A 749 4.88 47.95 -9.49
CA GLY A 749 4.53 48.65 -10.71
C GLY A 749 3.99 47.93 -11.91
N ASP A 750 3.51 46.69 -11.83
CA ASP A 750 2.79 46.11 -12.94
C ASP A 750 1.46 45.47 -12.50
N THR A 751 0.36 46.14 -12.77
CA THR A 751 -1.00 45.73 -12.44
C THR A 751 -1.63 44.82 -13.53
N THR A 752 -0.87 44.25 -14.45
CA THR A 752 -1.42 43.53 -15.62
C THR A 752 -1.12 42.04 -15.70
N LEU A 753 -0.36 41.47 -14.77
CA LEU A 753 -0.07 40.05 -14.78
C LEU A 753 -0.53 39.42 -13.45
N GLY A 754 -1.72 38.85 -13.44
CA GLY A 754 -2.15 37.89 -12.42
C GLY A 754 -1.27 36.64 -12.49
N ASN A 755 -0.77 36.18 -11.32
CA ASN A 755 -0.05 34.95 -11.09
C ASN A 755 1.48 35.00 -11.24
N ASP A 756 2.16 35.81 -10.46
CA ASP A 756 3.58 35.59 -10.23
C ASP A 756 3.80 34.87 -8.89
N ILE A 757 4.10 33.59 -8.98
CA ILE A 757 4.73 32.84 -7.91
C ILE A 757 6.14 33.39 -7.80
N VAL A 758 6.41 34.26 -6.80
CA VAL A 758 7.79 34.67 -6.49
C VAL A 758 8.47 33.49 -5.83
N SER A 759 9.24 32.73 -6.58
CA SER A 759 10.16 31.75 -6.02
C SER A 759 11.29 32.51 -5.31
N CYS A 760 11.30 32.48 -4.00
CA CYS A 760 12.46 32.93 -3.22
C CYS A 760 13.53 31.84 -3.28
N SER A 761 14.54 32.03 -4.14
CA SER A 761 15.75 31.21 -4.04
C SER A 761 16.54 31.60 -2.79
N PRO A 762 17.13 30.63 -2.05
CA PRO A 762 18.00 30.92 -0.92
C PRO A 762 19.08 31.91 -1.36
N ILE A 763 19.37 32.94 -0.56
CA ILE A 763 20.42 33.91 -0.87
C ILE A 763 21.77 33.20 -0.67
N SER A 764 22.39 32.81 -1.78
CA SER A 764 23.75 32.30 -1.75
C SER A 764 24.70 33.48 -1.53
N LEU A 765 25.15 33.66 -0.28
CA LEU A 765 26.20 34.59 0.02
C LEU A 765 27.57 33.91 -0.16
N THR A 766 28.39 34.40 -1.02
CA THR A 766 29.76 33.89 -1.28
C THR A 766 30.55 33.81 0.05
N GLY A 767 30.99 32.59 0.41
CA GLY A 767 31.84 32.32 1.56
C GLY A 767 31.13 31.81 2.82
N ALA A 768 29.84 31.63 2.83
CA ALA A 768 29.14 30.96 3.93
C ALA A 768 29.57 29.48 4.04
N ALA A 769 29.82 28.99 5.25
CA ALA A 769 30.15 27.59 5.50
C ALA A 769 29.82 27.18 6.94
N PRO A 770 29.27 25.97 7.16
CA PRO A 770 29.08 25.43 8.51
C PRO A 770 30.44 25.25 9.21
N GLY A 771 30.49 25.46 10.52
CA GLY A 771 31.63 25.11 11.34
C GLY A 771 31.84 23.60 11.44
N SER A 772 33.04 23.19 11.82
CA SER A 772 33.39 21.81 12.09
C SER A 772 32.43 21.20 13.12
N ARG A 773 31.86 20.02 12.82
CA ARG A 773 30.86 19.37 13.67
C ARG A 773 30.75 17.87 13.44
N TRP A 774 30.31 17.16 14.48
CA TRP A 774 29.94 15.74 14.43
C TRP A 774 28.52 15.53 14.99
N GLY A 775 27.90 14.39 14.65
CA GLY A 775 26.57 14.04 15.17
C GLY A 775 25.45 14.98 14.73
N ALA A 776 25.60 15.70 13.63
CA ALA A 776 24.54 16.53 13.05
C ALA A 776 23.50 15.68 12.34
N SER A 777 22.29 16.21 12.20
CA SER A 777 21.20 15.59 11.44
C SER A 777 21.21 16.07 10.00
N GLY A 778 20.88 15.19 9.03
CA GLY A 778 20.87 15.52 7.62
C GLY A 778 19.64 15.05 6.87
N TRP A 779 19.20 15.83 5.86
CA TRP A 779 18.10 15.51 4.95
C TRP A 779 18.45 15.95 3.53
N ILE A 780 17.74 15.40 2.55
CA ILE A 780 17.80 15.83 1.16
C ILE A 780 16.39 16.25 0.71
N ASP A 781 16.28 17.39 0.04
CA ASP A 781 15.01 17.84 -0.50
C ASP A 781 14.75 17.30 -1.91
N THR A 782 13.59 17.60 -2.47
CA THR A 782 13.20 17.14 -3.83
C THR A 782 14.03 17.78 -4.95
N ASN A 783 14.72 18.88 -4.68
CA ASN A 783 15.62 19.54 -5.61
C ASN A 783 17.04 18.97 -5.55
N GLY A 784 17.31 18.05 -4.61
CA GLY A 784 18.63 17.47 -4.38
C GLY A 784 19.57 18.34 -3.55
N SER A 785 19.03 19.34 -2.84
CA SER A 785 19.82 20.13 -1.89
C SER A 785 20.02 19.36 -0.59
N LEU A 786 21.22 19.48 -0.01
CA LEU A 786 21.64 18.77 1.19
C LEU A 786 21.41 19.67 2.42
N TRP A 787 20.57 19.24 3.31
CA TRP A 787 20.22 19.97 4.53
C TRP A 787 20.96 19.41 5.74
N LEU A 788 21.40 20.28 6.63
CA LEU A 788 22.22 19.98 7.82
C LEU A 788 21.70 20.76 9.01
N PHE A 789 21.46 20.10 10.13
CA PHE A 789 21.03 20.74 11.37
C PHE A 789 21.88 20.31 12.55
N GLY A 790 22.29 21.27 13.35
CA GLY A 790 22.89 21.04 14.64
C GLY A 790 24.21 20.29 14.61
N GLY A 791 24.36 19.36 15.54
CA GLY A 791 25.61 18.65 15.82
C GLY A 791 26.39 19.30 16.96
N TRP A 792 27.42 18.60 17.43
CA TRP A 792 28.39 19.13 18.39
C TRP A 792 29.58 19.69 17.65
N GLY A 793 29.88 20.99 17.84
CA GLY A 793 30.93 21.57 16.99
C GLY A 793 31.29 23.00 17.32
N LEU A 794 31.91 23.66 16.34
CA LEU A 794 32.43 25.03 16.43
C LEU A 794 31.46 26.02 15.79
N ASP A 795 31.08 27.02 16.54
CA ASP A 795 30.26 28.15 16.13
C ASP A 795 31.07 29.26 15.41
N SER A 796 30.49 30.46 15.25
CA SER A 796 31.16 31.61 14.64
C SER A 796 32.28 32.18 15.48
N THR A 797 32.34 31.92 16.79
CA THR A 797 33.27 32.53 17.74
C THR A 797 34.56 31.76 17.86
N GLY A 798 34.60 30.52 17.45
CA GLY A 798 35.76 29.64 17.55
C GLY A 798 36.21 29.37 18.96
N THR A 799 35.46 29.80 19.91
CA THR A 799 35.70 29.37 21.30
C THR A 799 35.31 27.89 21.37
N ASN A 800 36.19 27.06 21.92
CA ASN A 800 35.86 25.69 22.35
C ASN A 800 34.84 25.76 23.49
N GLY A 801 33.87 26.63 23.36
CA GLY A 801 32.65 26.70 24.16
C GLY A 801 31.73 25.61 23.59
N ASN A 802 32.19 24.41 23.77
CA ASN A 802 31.52 23.14 23.70
C ASN A 802 30.01 23.29 23.73
N GLY A 803 29.39 23.48 22.57
CA GLY A 803 27.98 23.65 22.51
C GLY A 803 27.40 22.84 21.39
N ALA A 804 26.37 22.11 21.70
CA ALA A 804 25.47 21.61 20.69
C ALA A 804 24.94 22.79 19.88
N LEU A 805 24.94 22.68 18.56
CA LEU A 805 24.53 23.73 17.64
C LEU A 805 23.03 23.58 17.31
N ASP A 806 22.36 24.68 16.98
CA ASP A 806 20.96 24.77 16.57
C ASP A 806 20.78 25.36 15.17
N ASP A 807 21.88 25.53 14.45
CA ASP A 807 21.91 26.15 13.12
C ASP A 807 21.45 25.16 12.02
N LEU A 808 20.64 25.68 11.11
CA LEU A 808 20.14 24.96 9.94
C LEU A 808 20.81 25.51 8.69
N TRP A 809 21.41 24.64 7.92
CA TRP A 809 22.13 24.93 6.69
C TRP A 809 21.60 24.15 5.51
N VAL A 810 21.77 24.69 4.30
CA VAL A 810 21.52 23.98 3.04
C VAL A 810 22.71 24.13 2.12
N TYR A 811 23.15 23.03 1.54
CA TYR A 811 24.09 23.02 0.42
C TYR A 811 23.34 22.73 -0.87
N THR A 812 23.43 23.66 -1.83
CA THR A 812 22.84 23.48 -3.15
C THR A 812 23.96 23.09 -4.13
N PRO A 813 23.96 21.82 -4.61
CA PRO A 813 24.89 21.37 -5.63
C PRO A 813 24.71 22.18 -6.93
N ASN A 814 25.80 22.48 -7.62
CA ASN A 814 25.68 23.15 -8.91
C ASN A 814 25.22 22.19 -10.00
N ALA A 815 24.22 22.58 -10.80
CA ALA A 815 23.71 21.79 -11.90
C ALA A 815 24.73 21.53 -13.02
N THR A 816 25.80 22.36 -13.11
CA THR A 816 26.85 22.19 -14.10
C THR A 816 27.95 21.29 -13.55
N PRO A 817 28.25 20.14 -14.19
CA PRO A 817 29.32 19.25 -13.73
C PRO A 817 30.67 19.98 -13.62
N GLY A 818 31.35 19.76 -12.50
CA GLY A 818 32.66 20.37 -12.23
C GLY A 818 32.60 21.79 -11.66
N GLN A 819 31.42 22.36 -11.46
CA GLN A 819 31.24 23.60 -10.72
C GLN A 819 30.86 23.27 -9.27
N LEU A 820 31.41 24.05 -8.33
CA LEU A 820 31.11 23.89 -6.89
C LEU A 820 29.71 24.43 -6.57
N GLY A 821 28.99 23.76 -5.67
CA GLY A 821 27.78 24.28 -5.08
C GLY A 821 28.06 25.32 -3.99
N THR A 822 27.01 25.74 -3.28
CA THR A 822 27.11 26.77 -2.26
C THR A 822 26.34 26.40 -1.00
N TRP A 823 26.90 26.77 0.16
CA TRP A 823 26.22 26.72 1.43
C TRP A 823 25.39 27.98 1.69
N ALA A 824 24.23 27.83 2.31
CA ALA A 824 23.44 28.93 2.83
C ALA A 824 23.00 28.61 4.27
N TRP A 825 23.13 29.59 5.15
CA TRP A 825 22.61 29.53 6.51
C TRP A 825 21.14 29.95 6.51
N ILE A 826 20.26 29.07 6.99
CA ILE A 826 18.80 29.25 6.88
C ILE A 826 18.25 29.80 8.19
N LYS A 827 18.55 29.12 9.31
CA LYS A 827 17.99 29.42 10.65
C LYS A 827 18.93 29.04 11.79
N GLY A 828 18.50 29.31 13.00
CA GLY A 828 19.22 29.02 14.21
C GLY A 828 20.22 30.12 14.58
N SER A 829 21.02 29.86 15.59
CA SER A 829 22.03 30.80 16.09
C SER A 829 23.39 30.60 15.43
N ASN A 830 24.17 31.63 15.34
CA ASN A 830 25.59 31.54 15.00
C ASN A 830 26.51 31.31 16.22
N THR A 831 25.91 31.08 17.37
CA THR A 831 26.60 30.72 18.63
C THR A 831 26.01 29.43 19.19
N GLY A 832 26.87 28.55 19.70
CA GLY A 832 26.45 27.27 20.27
C GLY A 832 25.68 27.36 21.58
N ALA A 833 25.24 26.21 22.11
CA ALA A 833 24.56 26.04 23.39
C ALA A 833 23.24 26.81 23.52
N GLN A 834 22.49 26.97 22.45
CA GLN A 834 21.19 27.65 22.49
C GLN A 834 20.10 26.74 23.03
N SER A 835 19.24 27.30 23.87
CA SER A 835 18.00 26.63 24.34
C SER A 835 16.96 26.57 23.26
N GLY A 836 16.16 25.49 23.26
CA GLY A 836 15.01 25.38 22.38
C GLY A 836 13.90 26.37 22.72
N SER A 837 13.17 26.81 21.72
CA SER A 837 11.94 27.60 21.87
C SER A 837 10.76 26.74 21.46
N TYR A 838 9.87 26.48 22.41
CA TYR A 838 8.75 25.56 22.25
C TYR A 838 7.43 26.32 22.21
N GLY A 839 6.52 25.94 21.35
CA GLY A 839 5.21 26.52 21.22
C GLY A 839 4.29 26.31 22.45
N ASP A 840 3.00 26.47 22.23
CA ASP A 840 1.97 26.34 23.26
C ASP A 840 1.80 24.85 23.67
N GLU A 841 1.93 24.52 24.95
CA GLU A 841 1.75 23.17 25.49
C GLU A 841 0.37 22.57 25.21
N LEU A 842 -0.66 23.37 25.05
CA LEU A 842 -2.03 22.92 24.74
C LEU A 842 -2.20 22.56 23.26
N PHE A 843 -1.29 23.04 22.42
CA PHE A 843 -1.32 22.84 20.97
C PHE A 843 0.11 22.71 20.43
N PRO A 844 0.85 21.64 20.79
CA PRO A 844 2.26 21.50 20.41
C PRO A 844 2.47 21.46 18.88
N TRP A 845 1.45 21.15 18.12
CA TRP A 845 1.47 21.14 16.64
C TRP A 845 1.25 22.51 15.97
N LYS A 846 1.04 23.60 16.75
CA LYS A 846 0.96 24.95 16.18
C LYS A 846 2.35 25.50 15.94
N THR A 847 2.64 25.83 14.70
CA THR A 847 3.88 26.54 14.34
C THR A 847 3.86 27.95 14.90
N HIS A 848 4.90 28.32 15.63
CA HIS A 848 5.17 29.71 16.04
C HIS A 848 6.46 30.15 15.35
N ASN A 849 6.53 31.37 14.87
CA ASN A 849 7.73 31.92 14.19
C ASN A 849 9.03 31.83 15.02
N THR A 850 8.90 31.58 16.31
CA THR A 850 9.99 31.49 17.27
C THR A 850 10.34 30.07 17.66
N ASP A 851 9.58 29.06 17.14
CA ASP A 851 9.83 27.66 17.50
C ASP A 851 11.12 27.19 16.84
N THR A 852 12.04 26.71 17.67
CA THR A 852 13.31 26.15 17.23
C THR A 852 13.72 25.01 18.16
N PRO A 853 14.20 23.88 17.61
CA PRO A 853 14.86 22.90 18.46
C PRO A 853 16.08 23.53 19.14
N GLY A 854 16.35 23.20 20.40
CA GLY A 854 17.61 23.57 21.03
C GLY A 854 18.79 22.90 20.37
N GLY A 855 19.99 23.46 20.59
CA GLY A 855 21.22 22.88 20.09
C GLY A 855 21.38 21.43 20.54
N ARG A 856 21.67 20.52 19.60
CA ARG A 856 21.75 19.07 19.86
C ARG A 856 22.61 18.30 18.90
N SER A 857 23.10 17.14 19.37
CA SER A 857 23.82 16.14 18.55
C SER A 857 23.19 14.76 18.64
N ASN A 858 23.48 13.88 17.69
CA ASN A 858 23.03 12.50 17.62
C ASN A 858 21.50 12.32 17.75
N ALA A 859 20.74 13.31 17.31
CA ALA A 859 19.29 13.18 17.17
C ALA A 859 18.96 12.24 16.01
N THR A 860 17.87 11.49 16.13
CA THR A 860 17.37 10.68 15.01
C THR A 860 16.60 11.55 14.05
N SER A 861 16.88 11.40 12.75
CA SER A 861 16.27 12.23 11.71
C SER A 861 15.64 11.37 10.61
N TRP A 862 14.53 11.86 10.03
CA TRP A 862 13.77 11.18 8.97
C TRP A 862 13.26 12.17 7.93
N THR A 863 12.96 11.66 6.75
CA THR A 863 12.15 12.34 5.75
C THR A 863 10.90 11.50 5.52
N ASP A 864 9.71 12.09 5.65
CA ASP A 864 8.47 11.37 5.38
C ASP A 864 8.10 11.38 3.88
N SER A 865 7.01 10.69 3.53
CA SER A 865 6.51 10.60 2.15
C SER A 865 6.06 11.96 1.55
N SER A 866 5.87 12.98 2.39
CA SER A 866 5.58 14.37 2.00
C SER A 866 6.84 15.24 1.96
N HIS A 867 8.02 14.64 2.05
CA HIS A 867 9.34 15.31 2.08
C HIS A 867 9.51 16.33 3.23
N ARG A 868 8.77 16.15 4.34
CA ARG A 868 8.97 16.91 5.55
C ARG A 868 10.13 16.31 6.34
N PHE A 869 10.94 17.16 6.96
CA PHE A 869 12.07 16.75 7.79
C PHE A 869 11.62 16.58 9.23
N TRP A 870 11.97 15.46 9.82
CA TRP A 870 11.63 15.12 11.18
C TRP A 870 12.89 14.93 12.01
N LEU A 871 12.82 15.31 13.28
CA LEU A 871 13.92 15.27 14.22
C LEU A 871 13.38 14.80 15.58
N PHE A 872 14.04 13.85 16.22
CA PHE A 872 13.65 13.35 17.54
C PHE A 872 14.85 13.23 18.46
N GLY A 873 14.71 13.75 19.67
CA GLY A 873 15.64 13.53 20.75
C GLY A 873 17.03 14.11 20.50
N GLY A 874 18.03 13.30 20.83
CA GLY A 874 19.45 13.69 20.82
C GLY A 874 19.96 14.09 22.20
N GLU A 875 21.24 14.39 22.29
CA GLU A 875 21.88 15.01 23.44
C GLU A 875 22.01 16.52 23.19
N GLY A 876 21.43 17.36 24.06
CA GLY A 876 21.43 18.80 23.81
C GLY A 876 20.72 19.65 24.88
N ASN A 877 20.29 20.83 24.43
CA ASN A 877 19.69 21.85 25.29
C ASN A 877 18.16 21.84 25.13
N ASP A 878 17.47 21.90 26.27
CA ASP A 878 16.01 22.04 26.33
C ASP A 878 15.57 23.51 26.35
N ALA A 879 14.31 23.79 26.76
CA ALA A 879 13.79 25.14 26.90
C ALA A 879 14.42 25.93 28.07
N THR A 880 15.07 25.26 29.00
CA THR A 880 15.48 25.85 30.28
C THR A 880 16.99 25.85 30.53
N THR A 881 17.73 24.96 29.87
CA THR A 881 19.16 24.75 30.11
C THR A 881 20.01 25.51 29.11
N THR A 882 20.81 26.45 29.60
CA THR A 882 21.86 27.14 28.82
C THR A 882 23.27 26.63 29.15
N THR A 883 23.41 25.72 30.11
CA THR A 883 24.71 25.23 30.62
C THR A 883 24.68 23.77 31.04
N GLY A 884 24.29 22.88 30.13
CA GLY A 884 24.32 21.45 30.40
C GLY A 884 23.52 20.68 29.35
N SER A 885 24.15 19.71 28.69
CA SER A 885 23.47 18.81 27.79
C SER A 885 22.69 17.77 28.59
N GLY A 886 21.49 17.45 28.13
CA GLY A 886 20.68 16.33 28.62
C GLY A 886 20.06 15.56 27.44
N TYR A 887 19.58 14.36 27.71
CA TYR A 887 18.88 13.58 26.71
C TYR A 887 17.49 14.16 26.49
N LEU A 888 17.08 14.24 25.23
CA LEU A 888 15.85 14.84 24.78
C LEU A 888 14.88 13.77 24.24
N ASN A 889 13.57 14.04 24.32
CA ASN A 889 12.52 13.23 23.70
C ASN A 889 11.52 14.08 22.91
N ASP A 890 11.87 15.31 22.64
CA ASP A 890 11.06 16.21 21.84
C ASP A 890 11.11 15.84 20.35
N MET A 891 9.95 15.96 19.73
CA MET A 891 9.76 15.67 18.31
C MET A 891 9.51 16.97 17.56
N TRP A 892 10.25 17.17 16.49
CA TRP A 892 10.20 18.38 15.68
C TRP A 892 9.97 18.03 14.22
N ARG A 893 9.31 18.94 13.53
CA ARG A 893 9.10 18.87 12.07
C ARG A 893 9.53 20.18 11.42
N TYR A 894 10.23 20.08 10.31
CA TYR A 894 10.57 21.21 9.44
C TYR A 894 10.06 20.93 8.03
N VAL A 895 9.45 21.94 7.40
CA VAL A 895 8.97 21.86 6.03
C VAL A 895 9.83 22.77 5.17
N PRO A 896 10.77 22.22 4.36
CA PRO A 896 11.64 23.02 3.53
C PRO A 896 10.85 23.68 2.41
N TYR A 897 11.23 24.88 2.04
CA TYR A 897 10.77 25.54 0.82
C TYR A 897 11.23 24.75 -0.41
N GLN A 898 10.31 24.41 -1.30
CA GLN A 898 10.59 23.67 -2.54
C GLN A 898 10.40 24.50 -3.79
#